data_db284166a38c5b238dfbfef87d4c429a
#
_entry.id   db284166a38c5b238dfbfef87d4c429a
#
_cell.length_a   1.000
_cell.length_b   1.000
_cell.length_c   1.000
_cell.angle_alpha   90.00
_cell.angle_beta   90.00
_cell.angle_gamma   90.00
#
_symmetry.space_group_name_H-M   'P 1'
#
loop_
_entity.id
_entity.type
_entity.pdbx_description
1 polymer ?
#
loop_
_entity_poly.entity_id
_entity_poly.type
_entity_poly.pdbx_seq_one_letter_code
_entity_poly.pdbx_strand_id
1 'polypeptide(L)'
;MLGIGLTILPARAQTVGKVEEATEIPTVLDEQKLSFHESVVPDDFIDEAFSLNQSVELESAQVEESISLDESVEWVAIASPQLSLEESLAGNQEPSFSPTLLSQNAPVRPQNLPPDKPLPDTLIVPQPDLDLPDAVNPTEPQTPPKIESDTDTLTVNKFKVVGSTVFTDKAFDEALKPYTRRPITLVELFEARSVVNQMYETEGYITTGAYIPEQTLRGENLVVTIGVVEGQVEEIRVQGTERLSRGYVRSRLRPGTATPLNRGRLLGALRLLQLNPLIDRVNAELATSPKPGTNILEVEVIEAKRTFTAQARLNNHRIPSVGSLRRGLELREANFLGLGDGISVGYDNTDGSDSFNLSYSIPFNGLDGSFNFRYGTGSSRIIEPPFDQLEIESDSRYYEFGIRQPILRRSPQDSLTEEVALGLTFFHIRSETTLLGIPFPLSAGADVEGRTRLSVLRFSQEWTRQSRTQVLAARSQFSFGLGSALDSSLNDDAPDSRFFAWRGQFQWLELLGQPRGNPPAAPLFLFQADVQVADRPLLSLEQFAIGGAGSVRGYRQDALLTDNGAFLSAEVRLPIFSIPALKTSVQLVPFVDLGTGWNSGRSADPDPSTLASVGLGLQLTNPDGFNARLDWGIPLVNLPSSERTWQENGIHFSLAFNLSL
;
A
#
# COMPACT_ATOMS: atom_id res chain seq x y z
N MET A 1 17.74 7.34 24.15
CA MET A 1 18.40 6.31 24.99
C MET A 1 17.32 5.58 25.76
N LEU A 2 16.92 4.42 25.29
CA LEU A 2 16.17 3.42 26.05
C LEU A 2 16.49 2.09 25.38
N GLY A 3 17.39 1.33 25.99
CA GLY A 3 17.80 0.01 25.54
C GLY A 3 16.78 -1.03 26.01
N ILE A 4 16.34 -1.87 25.09
CA ILE A 4 15.61 -3.10 25.40
C ILE A 4 16.56 -4.25 25.11
N GLY A 5 17.07 -4.87 26.18
CA GLY A 5 17.87 -6.08 26.12
C GLY A 5 16.97 -7.30 25.87
N LEU A 6 17.27 -8.04 24.81
CA LEU A 6 16.66 -9.34 24.51
C LEU A 6 17.61 -10.44 25.03
N THR A 7 17.17 -11.16 26.05
CA THR A 7 17.90 -12.30 26.61
C THR A 7 17.46 -13.57 25.88
N ILE A 8 18.37 -14.19 25.14
CA ILE A 8 18.16 -15.50 24.50
C ILE A 8 18.67 -16.58 25.45
N LEU A 9 17.78 -17.49 25.88
CA LEU A 9 18.12 -18.70 26.59
C LEU A 9 18.32 -19.86 25.60
N PRO A 10 19.33 -20.70 25.77
CA PRO A 10 19.57 -21.83 24.86
C PRO A 10 18.71 -23.05 25.23
N ALA A 11 18.08 -23.66 24.24
CA ALA A 11 17.38 -24.93 24.36
C ALA A 11 18.38 -26.10 24.33
N ARG A 12 18.25 -26.97 25.31
CA ARG A 12 19.00 -28.23 25.49
C ARG A 12 18.59 -29.29 24.47
N ALA A 13 19.58 -29.89 23.83
CA ALA A 13 19.44 -31.11 23.07
C ALA A 13 19.21 -32.31 24.03
N GLN A 14 18.24 -33.14 23.72
CA GLN A 14 18.15 -34.51 24.25
C GLN A 14 18.27 -35.52 23.11
N THR A 15 19.31 -36.31 23.20
CA THR A 15 19.59 -37.54 22.46
C THR A 15 18.84 -38.72 23.05
N VAL A 16 18.13 -39.50 22.22
CA VAL A 16 17.78 -40.94 22.39
C VAL A 16 17.38 -41.40 20.99
N GLY A 17 17.79 -42.45 20.36
CA GLY A 17 18.43 -43.68 20.67
C GLY A 17 18.28 -44.56 19.42
N LYS A 18 19.29 -45.35 19.12
CA LYS A 18 19.37 -46.35 18.04
C LYS A 18 18.25 -47.38 18.10
N VAL A 19 17.75 -47.82 16.93
CA VAL A 19 17.41 -49.23 16.68
C VAL A 19 17.75 -49.59 15.24
N GLU A 20 18.34 -50.73 15.11
CA GLU A 20 18.94 -51.43 13.99
C GLU A 20 17.94 -52.06 13.00
N GLU A 21 18.53 -52.27 11.79
CA GLU A 21 18.54 -53.44 10.91
C GLU A 21 17.35 -53.72 10.00
N ALA A 22 17.69 -53.70 8.80
CA ALA A 22 17.94 -54.67 7.73
C ALA A 22 16.77 -54.96 6.81
N THR A 23 16.94 -54.83 5.53
CA THR A 23 17.07 -55.92 4.54
C THR A 23 17.14 -55.38 3.11
N GLU A 24 18.25 -55.66 2.50
CA GLU A 24 18.52 -56.15 1.12
C GLU A 24 17.67 -55.69 -0.08
N ILE A 25 18.48 -55.29 -1.02
CA ILE A 25 18.46 -55.01 -2.45
C ILE A 25 17.85 -56.16 -3.31
N PRO A 26 17.34 -55.89 -4.54
CA PRO A 26 18.19 -56.26 -5.66
C PRO A 26 18.33 -55.19 -6.77
N THR A 27 19.57 -55.03 -7.17
CA THR A 27 20.08 -54.51 -8.41
C THR A 27 19.59 -55.29 -9.62
N VAL A 28 19.08 -54.63 -10.66
CA VAL A 28 19.20 -55.09 -12.03
C VAL A 28 19.46 -53.90 -12.93
N LEU A 29 20.57 -53.96 -13.61
CA LEU A 29 21.10 -53.19 -14.71
C LEU A 29 20.13 -53.09 -15.89
N ASP A 30 20.11 -51.92 -16.53
CA ASP A 30 20.29 -51.92 -17.99
C ASP A 30 20.87 -50.60 -18.47
N GLU A 31 22.10 -50.70 -18.95
CA GLU A 31 22.79 -49.66 -19.70
C GLU A 31 22.18 -49.56 -21.11
N GLN A 32 21.51 -48.45 -21.42
CA GLN A 32 21.35 -48.02 -22.79
C GLN A 32 22.18 -46.79 -23.06
N LYS A 33 23.31 -47.00 -23.69
CA LYS A 33 24.14 -45.99 -24.37
C LYS A 33 23.28 -45.32 -25.46
N LEU A 34 22.92 -44.04 -25.22
CA LEU A 34 22.54 -43.14 -26.31
C LEU A 34 23.78 -42.36 -26.74
N SER A 35 24.37 -42.78 -27.86
CA SER A 35 25.40 -42.08 -28.58
C SER A 35 24.82 -40.78 -29.16
N PHE A 36 25.25 -39.64 -28.66
CA PHE A 36 25.06 -38.39 -29.40
C PHE A 36 26.07 -38.36 -30.55
N HIS A 37 25.52 -38.29 -31.76
CA HIS A 37 26.26 -37.91 -32.95
C HIS A 37 26.72 -36.45 -32.79
N GLU A 38 28.01 -36.21 -32.77
CA GLU A 38 28.61 -34.92 -33.09
C GLU A 38 28.16 -34.51 -34.50
N SER A 39 27.26 -33.54 -34.59
CA SER A 39 27.06 -32.81 -35.83
C SER A 39 28.18 -31.80 -35.96
N VAL A 40 29.10 -32.10 -36.83
CA VAL A 40 30.19 -31.24 -37.31
C VAL A 40 29.56 -29.97 -37.86
N VAL A 41 29.79 -28.85 -37.23
CA VAL A 41 29.51 -27.51 -37.79
C VAL A 41 30.54 -27.32 -38.92
N PRO A 42 30.10 -26.95 -40.14
CA PRO A 42 31.01 -26.71 -41.26
C PRO A 42 31.97 -25.55 -40.92
N ASP A 43 33.26 -25.76 -41.16
CA ASP A 43 34.34 -24.78 -40.93
C ASP A 43 34.17 -23.42 -41.66
N ASP A 44 33.25 -23.33 -42.60
CA ASP A 44 33.00 -22.12 -43.40
C ASP A 44 32.36 -20.96 -42.61
N PHE A 45 31.75 -21.23 -41.45
CA PHE A 45 31.09 -20.17 -40.65
C PHE A 45 32.08 -19.40 -39.77
N ILE A 46 33.23 -20.00 -39.45
CA ILE A 46 34.26 -19.36 -38.62
C ILE A 46 35.09 -18.36 -39.46
N ASP A 47 35.31 -18.67 -40.73
CA ASP A 47 36.08 -17.81 -41.63
C ASP A 47 35.30 -16.54 -42.06
N GLU A 48 33.94 -16.62 -42.15
CA GLU A 48 33.11 -15.44 -42.46
C GLU A 48 33.03 -14.44 -41.29
N ALA A 49 32.97 -14.93 -40.04
CA ALA A 49 33.02 -14.08 -38.86
C ALA A 49 34.37 -13.38 -38.66
N PHE A 50 35.48 -14.05 -39.02
CA PHE A 50 36.83 -13.47 -38.96
C PHE A 50 37.08 -12.47 -40.11
N SER A 51 36.48 -12.69 -41.27
CA SER A 51 36.56 -11.80 -42.43
C SER A 51 35.79 -10.49 -42.21
N LEU A 52 34.64 -10.56 -41.55
CA LEU A 52 33.87 -9.37 -41.18
C LEU A 52 34.60 -8.50 -40.14
N ASN A 53 35.27 -9.10 -39.17
CA ASN A 53 36.02 -8.34 -38.16
C ASN A 53 37.26 -7.64 -38.74
N GLN A 54 37.93 -8.24 -39.73
CA GLN A 54 39.07 -7.57 -40.43
C GLN A 54 38.60 -6.46 -41.37
N SER A 55 37.43 -6.54 -41.97
CA SER A 55 36.93 -5.47 -42.83
C SER A 55 36.46 -4.26 -42.05
N VAL A 56 35.96 -4.43 -40.82
CA VAL A 56 35.55 -3.33 -39.94
C VAL A 56 36.80 -2.59 -39.37
N GLU A 57 37.88 -3.29 -39.00
CA GLU A 57 39.14 -2.65 -38.57
C GLU A 57 39.85 -1.87 -39.68
N LEU A 58 39.74 -2.31 -40.94
CA LEU A 58 40.33 -1.61 -42.08
C LEU A 58 39.52 -0.35 -42.48
N GLU A 59 38.22 -0.36 -42.28
CA GLU A 59 37.36 0.81 -42.57
C GLU A 59 37.49 1.89 -41.48
N SER A 60 37.68 1.50 -40.20
CA SER A 60 37.89 2.47 -39.11
C SER A 60 39.28 3.16 -39.22
N ALA A 61 40.29 2.45 -39.68
CA ALA A 61 41.65 3.03 -39.89
C ALA A 61 41.73 3.98 -41.10
N GLN A 62 40.86 3.84 -42.11
CA GLN A 62 40.81 4.73 -43.26
C GLN A 62 39.97 6.01 -43.03
N VAL A 63 39.07 5.99 -42.07
CA VAL A 63 38.25 7.18 -41.73
C VAL A 63 39.01 8.16 -40.85
N GLU A 64 39.98 7.72 -40.01
CA GLU A 64 40.77 8.63 -39.18
C GLU A 64 41.79 9.48 -40.00
N GLU A 65 42.19 9.06 -41.21
CA GLU A 65 43.14 9.82 -42.03
C GLU A 65 42.50 10.92 -42.92
N SER A 66 41.14 11.01 -42.99
CA SER A 66 40.45 11.95 -43.89
C SER A 66 39.66 13.08 -43.19
N ILE A 67 39.72 13.18 -41.86
CA ILE A 67 39.04 14.25 -41.10
C ILE A 67 40.05 15.06 -40.29
N SER A 68 40.86 15.84 -41.00
CA SER A 68 41.48 17.03 -40.46
C SER A 68 40.80 18.24 -41.10
N LEU A 69 40.20 19.11 -40.25
CA LEU A 69 39.64 20.43 -40.53
C LEU A 69 38.10 20.49 -40.42
N ASP A 70 37.56 20.86 -39.31
CA ASP A 70 37.14 22.24 -39.00
C ASP A 70 36.69 22.35 -37.53
N GLU A 71 37.34 23.22 -36.81
CA GLU A 71 36.93 23.61 -35.46
C GLU A 71 35.67 24.45 -35.56
N SER A 72 34.50 23.80 -35.46
CA SER A 72 33.25 24.46 -35.02
C SER A 72 32.01 23.57 -35.19
N VAL A 73 32.03 22.36 -34.69
CA VAL A 73 30.80 21.65 -34.41
C VAL A 73 30.87 21.20 -32.97
N GLU A 74 30.25 22.00 -32.09
CA GLU A 74 29.89 21.54 -30.73
C GLU A 74 29.01 20.32 -30.87
N TRP A 75 29.57 19.13 -30.63
CA TRP A 75 28.83 17.94 -30.37
C TRP A 75 28.17 18.14 -29.02
N VAL A 76 26.94 18.65 -29.04
CA VAL A 76 26.06 18.57 -27.88
C VAL A 76 25.88 17.10 -27.54
N ALA A 77 26.55 16.66 -26.49
CA ALA A 77 26.39 15.32 -25.97
C ALA A 77 24.91 15.16 -25.62
N ILE A 78 24.23 14.33 -26.39
CA ILE A 78 22.85 13.97 -26.13
C ILE A 78 22.89 13.09 -24.87
N ALA A 79 22.59 13.69 -23.71
CA ALA A 79 22.39 12.96 -22.46
C ALA A 79 21.02 12.27 -22.48
N SER A 80 20.78 11.47 -23.49
CA SER A 80 19.91 10.32 -23.37
C SER A 80 20.78 9.16 -22.93
N PRO A 81 20.30 8.26 -22.10
CA PRO A 81 21.02 7.02 -21.86
C PRO A 81 20.98 6.19 -23.15
N GLN A 82 21.79 6.57 -24.12
CA GLN A 82 21.95 5.85 -25.36
C GLN A 82 23.12 4.91 -25.18
N LEU A 83 22.86 3.64 -25.35
CA LEU A 83 23.87 2.63 -25.59
C LEU A 83 24.54 2.99 -26.93
N SER A 84 25.72 3.61 -26.87
CA SER A 84 26.55 3.64 -28.07
C SER A 84 27.32 2.32 -28.12
N LEU A 85 26.93 1.45 -29.03
CA LEU A 85 27.68 0.24 -29.36
C LEU A 85 29.16 0.57 -29.73
N GLU A 86 29.37 1.77 -30.27
CA GLU A 86 30.70 2.26 -30.64
C GLU A 86 31.61 2.50 -29.43
N GLU A 87 31.13 3.03 -28.30
CA GLU A 87 31.91 3.16 -27.07
C GLU A 87 32.24 1.80 -26.43
N SER A 88 31.37 0.81 -26.61
CA SER A 88 31.56 -0.54 -26.11
C SER A 88 32.66 -1.32 -26.87
N LEU A 89 32.93 -0.97 -28.13
CA LEU A 89 33.91 -1.62 -28.97
C LEU A 89 35.28 -0.93 -28.99
N ALA A 90 35.36 0.36 -28.58
CA ALA A 90 36.58 1.18 -28.74
C ALA A 90 37.49 1.29 -27.50
N GLY A 91 37.15 0.74 -26.38
CA GLY A 91 37.95 0.85 -25.17
C GLY A 91 37.77 -0.31 -24.21
N ASN A 92 38.82 -0.63 -23.43
CA ASN A 92 38.75 -1.50 -22.27
C ASN A 92 37.85 -0.90 -21.13
N GLN A 93 36.76 -0.20 -21.47
CA GLN A 93 35.73 0.23 -20.54
C GLN A 93 34.63 -0.80 -20.62
N GLU A 94 34.26 -1.36 -19.49
CA GLU A 94 33.04 -2.15 -19.37
C GLU A 94 31.84 -1.41 -19.98
N PRO A 95 31.00 -2.08 -20.79
CA PRO A 95 29.90 -1.43 -21.45
C PRO A 95 28.95 -0.84 -20.40
N SER A 96 28.90 0.48 -20.31
CA SER A 96 27.92 1.19 -19.49
C SER A 96 26.57 1.11 -20.17
N PHE A 97 25.88 -0.02 -19.99
CA PHE A 97 24.52 -0.19 -20.48
C PHE A 97 23.58 0.73 -19.72
N SER A 98 22.74 1.41 -20.46
CA SER A 98 21.74 2.26 -19.84
C SER A 98 20.81 1.44 -18.95
N PRO A 99 20.77 1.71 -17.65
CA PRO A 99 19.82 1.06 -16.73
C PRO A 99 18.37 1.18 -17.17
N THR A 100 18.07 2.13 -18.04
CA THR A 100 16.75 2.40 -18.59
C THR A 100 16.11 1.18 -19.26
N LEU A 101 16.89 0.33 -19.92
CA LEU A 101 16.35 -0.82 -20.64
C LEU A 101 15.73 -1.87 -19.74
N LEU A 102 16.30 -2.11 -18.55
CA LEU A 102 15.74 -3.08 -17.61
C LEU A 102 14.58 -2.55 -16.78
N SER A 103 14.60 -1.26 -16.45
CA SER A 103 13.48 -0.67 -15.75
C SER A 103 12.19 -0.74 -16.56
N GLN A 104 12.31 -0.80 -17.89
CA GLN A 104 11.19 -0.94 -18.81
C GLN A 104 10.62 -2.36 -18.84
N ASN A 105 11.45 -3.33 -18.54
CA ASN A 105 11.14 -4.75 -18.66
C ASN A 105 10.60 -5.36 -17.36
N ALA A 106 10.68 -4.66 -16.25
CA ALA A 106 9.94 -5.04 -15.07
C ALA A 106 8.45 -4.84 -15.39
N PRO A 107 7.65 -5.91 -15.55
CA PRO A 107 6.25 -5.81 -15.96
C PRO A 107 5.42 -5.00 -14.98
N VAL A 108 5.90 -4.89 -13.79
CA VAL A 108 5.43 -4.01 -12.73
C VAL A 108 6.65 -3.52 -12.01
N ARG A 109 7.39 -2.63 -12.63
CA ARG A 109 8.02 -1.67 -11.77
C ARG A 109 6.87 -0.89 -11.18
N PRO A 110 6.64 -0.94 -9.86
CA PRO A 110 5.77 0.03 -9.26
C PRO A 110 6.40 1.37 -9.56
N GLN A 111 5.86 2.05 -10.54
CA GLN A 111 6.28 3.40 -10.82
C GLN A 111 6.04 4.16 -9.53
N ASN A 112 7.11 4.38 -8.79
CA ASN A 112 7.16 5.22 -7.60
C ASN A 112 6.34 4.79 -6.39
N LEU A 113 5.61 3.67 -6.44
CA LEU A 113 4.87 3.17 -5.30
C LEU A 113 5.14 1.70 -5.10
N PRO A 114 5.23 1.25 -3.85
CA PRO A 114 5.20 -0.17 -3.60
C PRO A 114 3.97 -0.73 -4.27
N PRO A 115 4.09 -1.89 -4.85
CA PRO A 115 3.03 -2.50 -5.64
C PRO A 115 1.72 -2.69 -4.88
N ASP A 116 1.71 -2.52 -3.57
CA ASP A 116 0.62 -2.98 -2.76
C ASP A 116 -0.58 -2.08 -2.74
N LYS A 117 -0.37 -0.80 -2.61
CA LYS A 117 -1.48 0.14 -2.50
C LYS A 117 -0.97 1.55 -2.70
N PRO A 118 -1.47 2.28 -3.69
CA PRO A 118 -1.22 3.71 -3.76
C PRO A 118 -1.66 4.37 -2.44
N LEU A 119 -1.01 5.45 -2.06
CA LEU A 119 -1.47 6.25 -0.95
C LEU A 119 -2.89 6.74 -1.28
N PRO A 120 -3.81 6.83 -0.28
CA PRO A 120 -5.20 7.19 -0.54
C PRO A 120 -5.30 8.57 -1.16
N ASP A 121 -5.93 8.66 -2.32
CA ASP A 121 -6.16 9.88 -3.09
C ASP A 121 -7.63 10.34 -3.06
N THR A 122 -8.47 9.62 -2.33
CA THR A 122 -9.90 9.86 -2.25
C THR A 122 -10.33 10.25 -0.83
N LEU A 123 -11.20 11.25 -0.75
CA LEU A 123 -11.84 11.68 0.49
C LEU A 123 -12.94 10.69 0.89
N ILE A 124 -13.24 10.62 2.19
CA ILE A 124 -14.39 9.84 2.67
C ILE A 124 -15.67 10.48 2.13
N VAL A 125 -16.42 9.71 1.34
CA VAL A 125 -17.76 10.12 0.90
C VAL A 125 -18.69 10.05 2.11
N PRO A 126 -19.52 11.08 2.37
CA PRO A 126 -20.54 11.02 3.41
C PRO A 126 -21.47 9.84 3.14
N GLN A 127 -21.54 8.91 4.06
CA GLN A 127 -22.53 7.85 4.03
C GLN A 127 -23.75 8.29 4.86
N PRO A 128 -24.95 7.76 4.58
CA PRO A 128 -26.13 8.05 5.38
C PRO A 128 -25.83 7.74 6.86
N ASP A 129 -26.39 8.54 7.74
CA ASP A 129 -26.22 8.36 9.17
C ASP A 129 -26.54 6.91 9.54
N LEU A 130 -25.69 6.31 10.37
CA LEU A 130 -26.01 5.04 10.99
C LEU A 130 -27.25 5.25 11.84
N ASP A 131 -28.33 4.51 11.57
CA ASP A 131 -29.45 4.38 12.49
C ASP A 131 -28.92 3.64 13.73
N LEU A 132 -28.39 4.43 14.65
CA LEU A 132 -27.88 3.90 15.91
C LEU A 132 -29.03 3.79 16.87
N PRO A 133 -29.14 2.70 17.61
CA PRO A 133 -30.15 2.58 18.64
C PRO A 133 -30.00 3.77 19.58
N ASP A 134 -31.09 4.48 19.80
CA ASP A 134 -31.20 5.34 20.94
C ASP A 134 -30.72 4.56 22.16
N ALA A 135 -29.92 5.20 22.99
CA ALA A 135 -29.38 4.56 24.18
C ALA A 135 -30.48 3.72 24.81
N VAL A 136 -30.28 2.39 24.88
CA VAL A 136 -31.21 1.54 25.61
C VAL A 136 -31.33 2.20 26.95
N ASN A 137 -32.48 2.81 27.21
CA ASN A 137 -32.74 3.40 28.52
C ASN A 137 -32.47 2.28 29.51
N PRO A 138 -31.46 2.39 30.38
CA PRO A 138 -31.27 1.40 31.41
C PRO A 138 -32.64 1.26 32.08
N THR A 139 -33.13 0.06 32.15
CA THR A 139 -34.40 -0.34 32.78
C THR A 139 -34.87 0.74 33.74
N GLU A 140 -36.05 1.33 33.49
CA GLU A 140 -36.58 2.45 34.26
C GLU A 140 -36.09 2.37 35.70
N PRO A 141 -35.54 3.44 36.27
CA PRO A 141 -35.06 3.38 37.63
C PRO A 141 -36.23 2.88 38.46
N GLN A 142 -36.09 1.69 39.04
CA GLN A 142 -37.10 1.13 39.91
C GLN A 142 -37.50 2.26 40.83
N THR A 143 -38.75 2.71 40.73
CA THR A 143 -39.29 3.78 41.56
C THR A 143 -38.89 3.44 42.97
N PRO A 144 -38.14 4.30 43.67
CA PRO A 144 -37.66 3.97 44.99
C PRO A 144 -38.89 3.56 45.82
N PRO A 145 -38.84 2.44 46.54
CA PRO A 145 -39.97 2.03 47.38
C PRO A 145 -40.36 3.23 48.22
N LYS A 146 -41.66 3.60 48.21
CA LYS A 146 -42.20 4.71 48.97
C LYS A 146 -41.98 4.39 50.45
N ILE A 147 -40.87 4.84 50.99
CA ILE A 147 -40.49 4.64 52.41
C ILE A 147 -41.17 5.75 53.19
N GLU A 148 -42.13 5.34 54.00
CA GLU A 148 -42.88 6.23 54.92
C GLU A 148 -42.10 6.46 56.24
N SER A 149 -40.79 6.79 56.21
CA SER A 149 -40.09 7.33 57.37
C SER A 149 -38.81 8.02 56.96
N ASP A 150 -38.85 9.32 56.92
CA ASP A 150 -37.81 10.27 56.54
C ASP A 150 -36.80 10.54 57.68
N THR A 151 -36.62 9.64 58.66
CA THR A 151 -35.88 9.91 59.90
C THR A 151 -34.68 9.00 60.17
N ASP A 152 -34.46 7.93 59.42
CA ASP A 152 -33.31 7.07 59.65
C ASP A 152 -32.08 7.57 58.88
N THR A 153 -31.22 8.29 59.53
CA THR A 153 -29.90 8.67 59.00
C THR A 153 -28.83 7.66 59.41
N LEU A 154 -27.92 7.39 58.49
CA LEU A 154 -26.72 6.55 58.73
C LEU A 154 -25.44 7.37 58.44
N THR A 155 -24.40 7.15 59.25
CA THR A 155 -23.12 7.81 59.01
C THR A 155 -22.14 6.84 58.33
N VAL A 156 -21.93 7.05 57.02
CA VAL A 156 -21.01 6.24 56.21
C VAL A 156 -19.59 6.78 56.38
N ASN A 157 -18.69 5.93 56.84
CA ASN A 157 -17.28 6.31 56.97
C ASN A 157 -16.54 6.20 55.65
N LYS A 158 -16.82 5.15 54.87
CA LYS A 158 -16.23 4.88 53.56
C LYS A 158 -17.16 4.10 52.68
N PHE A 159 -17.15 4.39 51.37
CA PHE A 159 -17.73 3.51 50.36
C PHE A 159 -16.65 2.59 49.81
N LYS A 160 -17.00 1.32 49.59
CA LYS A 160 -16.18 0.34 48.90
C LYS A 160 -16.88 -0.06 47.60
N VAL A 161 -16.33 0.38 46.46
CA VAL A 161 -16.86 -0.03 45.14
C VAL A 161 -16.17 -1.32 44.72
N VAL A 162 -16.96 -2.33 44.32
CA VAL A 162 -16.45 -3.65 43.88
C VAL A 162 -17.00 -3.96 42.50
N GLY A 163 -16.20 -4.67 41.67
CA GLY A 163 -16.58 -5.05 40.32
C GLY A 163 -16.19 -4.05 39.23
N SER A 164 -15.51 -2.95 39.56
CA SER A 164 -14.99 -1.99 38.59
C SER A 164 -13.63 -2.40 38.04
N THR A 165 -13.48 -2.33 36.71
CA THR A 165 -12.17 -2.45 36.02
C THR A 165 -11.75 -1.12 35.36
N VAL A 166 -12.64 -0.13 35.30
CA VAL A 166 -12.44 1.16 34.62
C VAL A 166 -11.83 2.22 35.55
N PHE A 167 -12.42 2.36 36.74
CA PHE A 167 -12.04 3.40 37.67
C PHE A 167 -11.25 2.85 38.86
N THR A 168 -10.34 3.66 39.40
CA THR A 168 -9.58 3.33 40.59
C THR A 168 -10.37 3.66 41.87
N ASP A 169 -10.05 2.99 42.98
CA ASP A 169 -10.66 3.29 44.30
C ASP A 169 -10.54 4.77 44.66
N LYS A 170 -9.44 5.42 44.30
CA LYS A 170 -9.21 6.85 44.54
C LYS A 170 -10.24 7.73 43.80
N ALA A 171 -10.60 7.38 42.57
CA ALA A 171 -11.60 8.12 41.80
C ALA A 171 -12.97 8.03 42.47
N PHE A 172 -13.35 6.85 42.95
CA PHE A 172 -14.58 6.65 43.68
C PHE A 172 -14.57 7.36 45.05
N ASP A 173 -13.46 7.29 45.81
CA ASP A 173 -13.32 7.99 47.10
C ASP A 173 -13.49 9.51 46.93
N GLU A 174 -13.02 10.09 45.81
CA GLU A 174 -13.19 11.50 45.51
C GLU A 174 -14.63 11.85 45.12
N ALA A 175 -15.24 11.08 44.22
CA ALA A 175 -16.62 11.30 43.76
C ALA A 175 -17.66 11.12 44.89
N LEU A 176 -17.43 10.15 45.78
CA LEU A 176 -18.34 9.83 46.89
C LEU A 176 -18.04 10.60 48.17
N LYS A 177 -17.01 11.44 48.22
CA LYS A 177 -16.62 12.26 49.35
C LYS A 177 -17.76 13.09 49.94
N PRO A 178 -18.68 13.71 49.16
CA PRO A 178 -19.82 14.44 49.69
C PRO A 178 -20.78 13.61 50.58
N TYR A 179 -20.78 12.29 50.44
CA TYR A 179 -21.65 11.35 51.13
C TYR A 179 -20.96 10.63 52.31
N THR A 180 -19.70 10.98 52.62
CA THR A 180 -18.92 10.33 53.69
C THR A 180 -18.80 11.21 54.91
N ARG A 181 -18.65 10.58 56.10
CA ARG A 181 -18.35 11.22 57.40
C ARG A 181 -19.36 12.29 57.82
N ARG A 182 -20.59 12.11 57.38
CA ARG A 182 -21.76 12.89 57.82
C ARG A 182 -23.00 11.98 57.84
N PRO A 183 -24.02 12.33 58.61
CA PRO A 183 -25.31 11.65 58.50
C PRO A 183 -25.90 11.84 57.10
N ILE A 184 -26.29 10.76 56.48
CA ILE A 184 -26.95 10.73 55.17
C ILE A 184 -28.26 9.93 55.31
N THR A 185 -29.26 10.31 54.52
CA THR A 185 -30.54 9.59 54.39
C THR A 185 -30.37 8.39 53.46
N LEU A 186 -31.33 7.49 53.46
CA LEU A 186 -31.37 6.39 52.49
C LEU A 186 -31.48 6.91 51.04
N VAL A 187 -32.17 8.05 50.80
CA VAL A 187 -32.22 8.73 49.52
C VAL A 187 -30.84 9.16 49.05
N GLU A 188 -30.05 9.83 49.94
CA GLU A 188 -28.68 10.22 49.63
C GLU A 188 -27.75 9.02 49.42
N LEU A 189 -28.04 7.86 50.00
CA LEU A 189 -27.33 6.62 49.74
C LEU A 189 -27.58 6.12 48.28
N PHE A 190 -28.82 6.24 47.81
CA PHE A 190 -29.13 5.94 46.39
C PHE A 190 -28.58 7.00 45.43
N GLU A 191 -28.51 8.26 45.86
CA GLU A 191 -27.79 9.31 45.10
C GLU A 191 -26.30 8.99 44.99
N ALA A 192 -25.61 8.54 46.02
CA ALA A 192 -24.23 8.09 45.97
C ALA A 192 -24.03 6.95 44.97
N ARG A 193 -24.96 5.97 44.95
CA ARG A 193 -24.96 4.94 43.89
C ARG A 193 -25.13 5.55 42.50
N SER A 194 -26.00 6.54 42.36
CA SER A 194 -26.27 7.21 41.06
C SER A 194 -25.06 8.02 40.57
N VAL A 195 -24.24 8.59 41.48
CA VAL A 195 -22.96 9.21 41.14
C VAL A 195 -22.03 8.20 40.48
N VAL A 196 -21.96 6.96 41.01
CA VAL A 196 -21.18 5.88 40.38
C VAL A 196 -21.69 5.58 38.96
N ASN A 197 -23.00 5.46 38.76
CA ASN A 197 -23.58 5.26 37.43
C ASN A 197 -23.20 6.40 36.48
N GLN A 198 -23.34 7.64 36.95
CA GLN A 198 -23.04 8.83 36.13
C GLN A 198 -21.55 8.89 35.71
N MET A 199 -20.62 8.44 36.57
CA MET A 199 -19.21 8.32 36.19
C MET A 199 -19.04 7.40 34.97
N TYR A 200 -19.69 6.24 34.96
CA TYR A 200 -19.64 5.29 33.84
C TYR A 200 -20.33 5.84 32.58
N GLU A 201 -21.51 6.44 32.72
CA GLU A 201 -22.24 7.04 31.60
C GLU A 201 -21.47 8.16 30.92
N THR A 202 -20.83 9.04 31.72
CA THR A 202 -20.00 10.15 31.21
C THR A 202 -18.83 9.65 30.36
N GLU A 203 -18.24 8.53 30.73
CA GLU A 203 -17.16 7.88 29.99
C GLU A 203 -17.66 6.93 28.87
N GLY A 204 -18.99 6.87 28.65
CA GLY A 204 -19.63 6.11 27.57
C GLY A 204 -19.89 4.63 27.87
N TYR A 205 -19.84 4.20 29.12
CA TYR A 205 -20.16 2.83 29.54
C TYR A 205 -21.65 2.68 29.87
N ILE A 206 -22.51 2.88 28.89
CA ILE A 206 -23.98 3.03 29.02
C ILE A 206 -24.71 1.78 29.50
N THR A 207 -24.08 0.59 29.46
CA THR A 207 -24.67 -0.69 29.88
C THR A 207 -24.16 -1.15 31.23
N THR A 208 -23.35 -0.33 31.92
CA THR A 208 -22.83 -0.60 33.25
C THR A 208 -23.81 -0.10 34.32
N GLY A 209 -24.08 -0.90 35.30
CA GLY A 209 -24.98 -0.56 36.39
C GLY A 209 -24.34 -0.73 37.77
N ALA A 210 -24.52 0.26 38.67
CA ALA A 210 -24.17 0.16 40.06
C ALA A 210 -25.40 -0.21 40.89
N TYR A 211 -25.22 -1.07 41.87
CA TYR A 211 -26.25 -1.51 42.79
C TYR A 211 -25.70 -1.58 44.23
N ILE A 212 -26.60 -1.54 45.20
CA ILE A 212 -26.26 -1.73 46.60
C ILE A 212 -26.62 -3.17 46.95
N PRO A 213 -25.66 -4.06 47.21
CA PRO A 213 -25.96 -5.43 47.60
C PRO A 213 -26.60 -5.46 49.00
N GLU A 214 -27.28 -6.57 49.31
CA GLU A 214 -27.77 -6.84 50.67
C GLU A 214 -26.60 -6.77 51.65
N GLN A 215 -26.69 -5.88 52.64
CA GLN A 215 -25.62 -5.66 53.63
C GLN A 215 -26.19 -5.06 54.91
N THR A 216 -25.52 -5.28 56.01
CA THR A 216 -25.94 -4.69 57.31
C THR A 216 -25.48 -3.25 57.41
N LEU A 217 -26.44 -2.34 57.45
CA LEU A 217 -26.20 -0.88 57.55
C LEU A 217 -26.29 -0.37 58.98
N ARG A 218 -25.55 -0.98 59.91
CA ARG A 218 -25.51 -0.62 61.36
C ARG A 218 -24.11 -0.71 61.90
N GLY A 219 -23.77 0.21 62.84
CA GLY A 219 -22.51 0.20 63.57
C GLY A 219 -21.67 1.47 63.43
N GLU A 220 -20.69 1.63 64.29
CA GLU A 220 -19.67 2.68 64.22
C GLU A 220 -18.67 2.36 63.09
N ASN A 221 -18.21 3.36 62.32
CA ASN A 221 -17.32 3.18 61.16
C ASN A 221 -17.94 2.37 59.99
N LEU A 222 -19.19 2.66 59.67
CA LEU A 222 -19.91 1.95 58.59
C LEU A 222 -19.19 2.09 57.24
N VAL A 223 -18.89 0.92 56.62
CA VAL A 223 -18.40 0.82 55.24
C VAL A 223 -19.54 0.28 54.38
N VAL A 224 -20.01 1.08 53.42
CA VAL A 224 -21.04 0.69 52.50
C VAL A 224 -20.43 0.15 51.20
N THR A 225 -20.81 -1.05 50.82
CA THR A 225 -20.39 -1.63 49.56
C THR A 225 -21.34 -1.23 48.44
N ILE A 226 -20.82 -0.76 47.33
CA ILE A 226 -21.53 -0.54 46.07
C ILE A 226 -20.96 -1.56 45.07
N GLY A 227 -21.82 -2.46 44.55
CA GLY A 227 -21.46 -3.38 43.49
C GLY A 227 -21.61 -2.73 42.11
N VAL A 228 -20.68 -2.98 41.22
CA VAL A 228 -20.77 -2.57 39.81
C VAL A 228 -20.82 -3.83 38.95
N VAL A 229 -21.76 -3.86 38.02
CA VAL A 229 -21.86 -4.86 36.96
C VAL A 229 -21.49 -4.15 35.65
N GLU A 230 -20.27 -4.38 35.18
CA GLU A 230 -19.81 -3.82 33.93
C GLU A 230 -20.46 -4.57 32.77
N GLY A 231 -21.08 -3.78 31.87
CA GLY A 231 -21.82 -4.34 30.74
C GLY A 231 -20.92 -5.00 29.70
N GLN A 232 -21.35 -6.11 29.16
CA GLN A 232 -20.63 -6.85 28.11
C GLN A 232 -21.56 -7.32 27.00
N VAL A 233 -21.00 -7.61 25.83
CA VAL A 233 -21.72 -8.26 24.71
C VAL A 233 -21.43 -9.77 24.77
N GLU A 234 -22.47 -10.57 24.98
CA GLU A 234 -22.40 -12.02 25.02
C GLU A 234 -22.34 -12.62 23.61
N GLU A 235 -23.13 -12.07 22.69
CA GLU A 235 -23.25 -12.58 21.33
C GLU A 235 -23.39 -11.42 20.34
N ILE A 236 -22.77 -11.59 19.14
CA ILE A 236 -22.99 -10.74 17.97
C ILE A 236 -23.77 -11.56 16.95
N ARG A 237 -25.05 -11.23 16.75
CA ARG A 237 -25.92 -11.86 15.75
C ARG A 237 -25.89 -11.08 14.47
N VAL A 238 -25.45 -11.72 13.38
CA VAL A 238 -25.35 -11.09 12.06
C VAL A 238 -26.41 -11.69 11.15
N GLN A 239 -27.19 -10.83 10.51
CA GLN A 239 -28.25 -11.17 9.55
C GLN A 239 -28.06 -10.38 8.25
N GLY A 240 -28.75 -10.77 7.17
CA GLY A 240 -28.77 -10.06 5.90
C GLY A 240 -27.58 -10.33 4.97
N THR A 241 -26.60 -11.14 5.39
CA THR A 241 -25.48 -11.54 4.51
C THR A 241 -25.90 -12.69 3.59
N GLU A 242 -25.61 -12.54 2.29
CA GLU A 242 -25.89 -13.53 1.24
C GLU A 242 -24.61 -14.22 0.77
N ARG A 243 -23.63 -13.46 0.29
CA ARG A 243 -22.31 -13.93 -0.19
C ARG A 243 -21.22 -13.76 0.87
N LEU A 244 -21.28 -12.67 1.61
CA LEU A 244 -20.27 -12.32 2.60
C LEU A 244 -20.43 -13.19 3.86
N SER A 245 -19.34 -13.78 4.33
CA SER A 245 -19.35 -14.59 5.55
C SER A 245 -19.79 -13.76 6.78
N ARG A 246 -20.74 -14.31 7.57
CA ARG A 246 -21.12 -13.73 8.87
C ARG A 246 -19.92 -13.62 9.82
N GLY A 247 -18.94 -14.52 9.69
CA GLY A 247 -17.68 -14.48 10.43
C GLY A 247 -16.85 -13.26 10.11
N TYR A 248 -16.87 -12.82 8.86
CA TYR A 248 -16.21 -11.59 8.41
C TYR A 248 -16.75 -10.36 9.15
N VAL A 249 -18.05 -10.16 9.18
CA VAL A 249 -18.71 -9.05 9.88
C VAL A 249 -18.46 -9.14 11.40
N ARG A 250 -18.68 -10.34 11.99
CA ARG A 250 -18.51 -10.56 13.42
C ARG A 250 -17.08 -10.26 13.88
N SER A 251 -16.07 -10.64 13.11
CA SER A 251 -14.68 -10.40 13.48
C SER A 251 -14.31 -8.92 13.55
N ARG A 252 -14.92 -8.07 12.69
CA ARG A 252 -14.69 -6.63 12.66
C ARG A 252 -15.39 -5.86 13.77
N LEU A 253 -16.47 -6.39 14.28
CA LEU A 253 -17.19 -5.79 15.40
C LEU A 253 -16.61 -6.17 16.78
N ARG A 254 -15.90 -7.32 16.88
CA ARG A 254 -15.28 -7.77 18.14
C ARG A 254 -14.43 -6.72 18.86
N PRO A 255 -13.57 -5.94 18.21
CA PRO A 255 -12.79 -4.90 18.91
C PRO A 255 -13.69 -3.83 19.56
N GLY A 256 -14.83 -3.52 18.96
CA GLY A 256 -15.82 -2.57 19.48
C GLY A 256 -16.65 -3.11 20.64
N THR A 257 -16.74 -4.44 20.80
CA THR A 257 -17.54 -5.11 21.85
C THR A 257 -16.71 -5.61 23.03
N ALA A 258 -15.46 -5.15 23.18
CA ALA A 258 -14.61 -5.51 24.32
C ALA A 258 -15.23 -5.08 25.64
N THR A 259 -15.11 -5.95 26.67
CA THR A 259 -15.60 -5.72 28.04
C THR A 259 -14.67 -4.78 28.82
N PRO A 260 -15.22 -3.80 29.57
CA PRO A 260 -16.62 -3.37 29.56
C PRO A 260 -17.02 -2.68 28.25
N LEU A 261 -18.29 -2.83 27.87
CA LEU A 261 -18.80 -2.25 26.62
C LEU A 261 -18.81 -0.73 26.69
N ASN A 262 -18.10 -0.11 25.72
CA ASN A 262 -18.04 1.33 25.58
C ASN A 262 -18.72 1.77 24.28
N ARG A 263 -19.66 2.72 24.38
CA ARG A 263 -20.44 3.26 23.25
C ARG A 263 -19.53 3.80 22.13
N GLY A 264 -18.51 4.59 22.48
CA GLY A 264 -17.62 5.19 21.49
C GLY A 264 -16.83 4.15 20.69
N ARG A 265 -16.34 3.07 21.36
CA ARG A 265 -15.66 1.95 20.69
C ARG A 265 -16.61 1.17 19.77
N LEU A 266 -17.85 0.90 20.22
CA LEU A 266 -18.85 0.19 19.41
C LEU A 266 -19.21 1.00 18.17
N LEU A 267 -19.51 2.30 18.33
CA LEU A 267 -19.81 3.19 17.22
C LEU A 267 -18.65 3.30 16.23
N GLY A 268 -17.42 3.38 16.72
CA GLY A 268 -16.22 3.37 15.87
C GLY A 268 -16.09 2.09 15.03
N ALA A 269 -16.38 0.93 15.61
CA ALA A 269 -16.36 -0.35 14.88
C ALA A 269 -17.49 -0.45 13.85
N LEU A 270 -18.69 0.02 14.17
CA LEU A 270 -19.82 0.08 13.23
C LEU A 270 -19.54 1.04 12.07
N ARG A 271 -18.95 2.22 12.32
CA ARG A 271 -18.53 3.16 11.28
C ARG A 271 -17.49 2.56 10.35
N LEU A 272 -16.48 1.90 10.90
CA LEU A 272 -15.47 1.21 10.07
C LEU A 272 -16.08 0.10 9.22
N LEU A 273 -17.07 -0.61 9.75
CA LEU A 273 -17.81 -1.62 9.00
C LEU A 273 -18.67 -0.98 7.90
N GLN A 274 -19.34 0.13 8.18
CA GLN A 274 -20.14 0.89 7.21
C GLN A 274 -19.30 1.46 6.06
N LEU A 275 -18.03 1.82 6.30
CA LEU A 275 -17.08 2.29 5.28
C LEU A 275 -16.49 1.17 4.42
N ASN A 276 -16.86 -0.08 4.69
CA ASN A 276 -16.37 -1.21 3.92
C ASN A 276 -17.06 -1.27 2.55
N PRO A 277 -16.33 -1.33 1.42
CA PRO A 277 -16.93 -1.31 0.08
C PRO A 277 -17.78 -2.54 -0.25
N LEU A 278 -17.75 -3.59 0.58
CA LEU A 278 -18.60 -4.78 0.44
C LEU A 278 -19.98 -4.61 1.11
N ILE A 279 -20.22 -3.47 1.75
CA ILE A 279 -21.40 -3.24 2.57
C ILE A 279 -22.05 -1.91 2.18
N ASP A 280 -23.30 -1.97 1.76
CA ASP A 280 -24.10 -0.78 1.44
C ASP A 280 -24.65 -0.14 2.71
N ARG A 281 -25.13 -0.95 3.67
CA ARG A 281 -25.72 -0.44 4.91
C ARG A 281 -25.53 -1.40 6.07
N VAL A 282 -25.34 -0.83 7.26
CA VAL A 282 -25.33 -1.53 8.55
C VAL A 282 -26.39 -0.94 9.46
N ASN A 283 -27.31 -1.77 9.96
CA ASN A 283 -28.22 -1.44 11.06
C ASN A 283 -27.79 -2.26 12.28
N ALA A 284 -27.73 -1.66 13.46
CA ALA A 284 -27.30 -2.35 14.67
C ALA A 284 -28.19 -1.99 15.85
N GLU A 285 -28.59 -3.01 16.61
CA GLU A 285 -29.40 -2.88 17.81
C GLU A 285 -28.74 -3.64 18.97
N LEU A 286 -28.80 -3.06 20.17
CA LEU A 286 -28.30 -3.66 21.38
C LEU A 286 -29.47 -4.15 22.22
N ALA A 287 -29.73 -5.46 22.16
CA ALA A 287 -30.79 -6.11 22.91
C ALA A 287 -30.28 -6.61 24.28
N THR A 288 -31.14 -6.62 25.27
CA THR A 288 -30.82 -7.19 26.60
C THR A 288 -30.80 -8.71 26.54
N SER A 289 -29.84 -9.34 27.22
CA SER A 289 -29.77 -10.79 27.43
C SER A 289 -30.47 -11.18 28.75
N PRO A 290 -30.94 -12.43 28.88
CA PRO A 290 -31.47 -12.94 30.15
C PRO A 290 -30.48 -12.90 31.31
N LYS A 291 -29.17 -12.85 31.03
CA LYS A 291 -28.13 -12.74 32.06
C LYS A 291 -27.89 -11.29 32.44
N PRO A 292 -27.91 -10.94 33.75
CA PRO A 292 -27.63 -9.59 34.20
C PRO A 292 -26.28 -9.09 33.70
N GLY A 293 -26.23 -7.83 33.24
CA GLY A 293 -25.02 -7.20 32.74
C GLY A 293 -24.56 -7.67 31.36
N THR A 294 -25.32 -8.53 30.68
CA THR A 294 -25.00 -8.99 29.32
C THR A 294 -25.99 -8.45 28.30
N ASN A 295 -25.50 -8.21 27.08
CA ASN A 295 -26.27 -7.71 25.96
C ASN A 295 -26.01 -8.58 24.71
N ILE A 296 -26.94 -8.57 23.77
CA ILE A 296 -26.79 -9.17 22.45
C ILE A 296 -26.75 -8.03 21.44
N LEU A 297 -25.68 -8.00 20.63
CA LEU A 297 -25.60 -7.05 19.52
C LEU A 297 -26.21 -7.70 18.27
N GLU A 298 -27.37 -7.25 17.87
CA GLU A 298 -28.02 -7.65 16.61
C GLU A 298 -27.59 -6.70 15.50
N VAL A 299 -27.09 -7.27 14.40
CA VAL A 299 -26.54 -6.50 13.27
C VAL A 299 -27.14 -7.03 11.98
N GLU A 300 -27.85 -6.17 11.28
CA GLU A 300 -28.34 -6.41 9.95
C GLU A 300 -27.40 -5.72 8.94
N VAL A 301 -26.95 -6.48 7.95
CA VAL A 301 -26.03 -6.00 6.91
C VAL A 301 -26.71 -6.12 5.55
N ILE A 302 -26.71 -5.05 4.79
CA ILE A 302 -27.06 -5.05 3.38
C ILE A 302 -25.76 -5.06 2.58
N GLU A 303 -25.51 -6.14 1.84
CA GLU A 303 -24.30 -6.28 1.04
C GLU A 303 -24.33 -5.38 -0.20
N ALA A 304 -23.15 -4.88 -0.59
CA ALA A 304 -22.96 -4.20 -1.85
C ALA A 304 -23.26 -5.16 -3.02
N LYS A 305 -24.13 -4.76 -3.92
CA LYS A 305 -24.54 -5.57 -5.07
C LYS A 305 -23.48 -5.65 -6.14
N ARG A 306 -22.60 -4.64 -6.24
CA ARG A 306 -21.59 -4.50 -7.29
C ARG A 306 -20.21 -4.75 -6.71
N THR A 307 -19.75 -5.98 -6.81
CA THR A 307 -18.43 -6.41 -6.33
C THR A 307 -17.45 -6.66 -7.47
N PHE A 308 -17.96 -6.86 -8.69
CA PHE A 308 -17.15 -7.00 -9.88
C PHE A 308 -16.92 -5.66 -10.56
N THR A 309 -15.68 -5.37 -10.91
CA THR A 309 -15.28 -4.15 -11.63
C THR A 309 -14.41 -4.51 -12.82
N ALA A 310 -14.74 -3.95 -13.98
CA ALA A 310 -13.89 -3.97 -15.16
C ALA A 310 -13.38 -2.55 -15.43
N GLN A 311 -12.06 -2.37 -15.53
CA GLN A 311 -11.43 -1.09 -15.86
C GLN A 311 -10.68 -1.19 -17.18
N ALA A 312 -11.05 -0.34 -18.15
CA ALA A 312 -10.26 -0.12 -19.35
C ALA A 312 -9.43 1.17 -19.19
N ARG A 313 -8.16 1.12 -19.61
CA ARG A 313 -7.21 2.23 -19.51
C ARG A 313 -6.52 2.49 -20.84
N LEU A 314 -6.31 3.77 -21.16
CA LEU A 314 -5.48 4.23 -22.27
C LEU A 314 -4.66 5.42 -21.79
N ASN A 315 -3.33 5.35 -21.89
CA ASN A 315 -2.46 6.45 -21.50
C ASN A 315 -1.13 6.38 -22.25
N ASN A 316 -0.35 7.46 -22.16
CA ASN A 316 1.00 7.49 -22.71
C ASN A 316 2.08 7.47 -21.60
N HIS A 317 1.85 6.74 -20.50
CA HIS A 317 2.73 6.71 -19.32
C HIS A 317 3.76 5.57 -19.37
N ARG A 318 3.99 4.96 -20.53
CA ARG A 318 5.07 3.99 -20.73
C ARG A 318 6.25 4.67 -21.40
N ILE A 319 7.45 4.16 -21.18
CA ILE A 319 8.65 4.71 -21.81
C ILE A 319 8.58 4.51 -23.32
N PRO A 320 8.95 5.53 -24.13
CA PRO A 320 8.85 5.49 -25.58
C PRO A 320 9.59 4.35 -26.25
N SER A 321 10.72 3.89 -25.71
CA SER A 321 11.51 2.84 -26.33
C SER A 321 10.80 1.49 -26.52
N VAL A 322 9.75 1.22 -25.71
CA VAL A 322 8.87 0.04 -25.89
C VAL A 322 7.43 0.45 -26.25
N GLY A 323 7.25 1.70 -26.69
CA GLY A 323 5.95 2.25 -27.05
C GLY A 323 5.24 2.93 -25.89
N SER A 324 5.07 4.26 -26.01
CA SER A 324 4.49 5.09 -24.94
C SER A 324 3.00 4.87 -24.73
N LEU A 325 2.25 4.50 -25.77
CA LEU A 325 0.80 4.30 -25.72
C LEU A 325 0.45 2.96 -25.07
N ARG A 326 0.03 3.01 -23.80
CA ARG A 326 -0.37 1.86 -23.02
C ARG A 326 -1.87 1.65 -23.07
N ARG A 327 -2.29 0.46 -23.42
CA ARG A 327 -3.67 -0.03 -23.44
C ARG A 327 -3.81 -1.08 -22.36
N GLY A 328 -4.74 -0.91 -21.42
CA GLY A 328 -4.88 -1.81 -20.28
C GLY A 328 -6.32 -2.23 -20.04
N LEU A 329 -6.50 -3.47 -19.59
CA LEU A 329 -7.75 -4.01 -19.08
C LEU A 329 -7.49 -4.67 -17.74
N GLU A 330 -8.27 -4.32 -16.72
CA GLU A 330 -8.22 -4.95 -15.40
C GLU A 330 -9.61 -5.40 -14.99
N LEU A 331 -9.73 -6.64 -14.56
CA LEU A 331 -10.93 -7.25 -14.01
C LEU A 331 -10.69 -7.53 -12.52
N ARG A 332 -11.62 -7.13 -11.67
CA ARG A 332 -11.52 -7.30 -10.22
C ARG A 332 -12.84 -7.83 -9.66
N GLU A 333 -12.76 -8.80 -8.76
CA GLU A 333 -13.86 -9.23 -7.90
C GLU A 333 -13.47 -9.03 -6.43
N ALA A 334 -14.29 -8.30 -5.69
CA ALA A 334 -13.97 -7.84 -4.33
C ALA A 334 -14.49 -8.77 -3.21
N ASN A 335 -15.14 -9.87 -3.51
CA ASN A 335 -15.58 -10.88 -2.54
C ASN A 335 -15.66 -12.23 -3.23
N PHE A 336 -14.52 -12.71 -3.72
CA PHE A 336 -14.44 -13.86 -4.63
C PHE A 336 -14.93 -15.17 -3.98
N LEU A 337 -14.45 -15.48 -2.77
CA LEU A 337 -14.84 -16.68 -2.02
C LEU A 337 -15.84 -16.39 -0.88
N GLY A 338 -16.33 -15.16 -0.74
CA GLY A 338 -17.23 -14.78 0.34
C GLY A 338 -16.54 -14.49 1.67
N LEU A 339 -15.22 -14.40 1.68
CA LEU A 339 -14.41 -14.14 2.88
C LEU A 339 -13.99 -12.67 3.01
N GLY A 340 -14.49 -11.81 2.10
CA GLY A 340 -14.02 -10.44 1.94
C GLY A 340 -12.66 -10.38 1.23
N ASP A 341 -12.34 -11.44 0.50
CA ASP A 341 -11.14 -11.62 -0.31
C ASP A 341 -11.32 -10.96 -1.66
N GLY A 342 -10.21 -10.56 -2.28
CA GLY A 342 -10.22 -9.94 -3.60
C GLY A 342 -9.28 -10.62 -4.56
N ILE A 343 -9.72 -10.77 -5.81
CA ILE A 343 -8.88 -11.20 -6.93
C ILE A 343 -8.89 -10.13 -8.01
N SER A 344 -7.74 -9.87 -8.64
CA SER A 344 -7.70 -9.07 -9.86
C SER A 344 -6.80 -9.70 -10.92
N VAL A 345 -7.19 -9.54 -12.16
CA VAL A 345 -6.46 -9.95 -13.35
C VAL A 345 -6.32 -8.74 -14.26
N GLY A 346 -5.09 -8.41 -14.63
CA GLY A 346 -4.77 -7.28 -15.50
C GLY A 346 -3.93 -7.70 -16.70
N TYR A 347 -4.17 -7.05 -17.82
CA TYR A 347 -3.37 -7.14 -19.02
C TYR A 347 -3.11 -5.73 -19.55
N ASP A 348 -1.86 -5.42 -19.80
CA ASP A 348 -1.43 -4.15 -20.39
C ASP A 348 -0.58 -4.43 -21.63
N ASN A 349 -0.81 -3.67 -22.69
CA ASN A 349 -0.12 -3.78 -23.98
C ASN A 349 0.34 -2.41 -24.46
N THR A 350 1.52 -2.38 -25.10
CA THR A 350 1.99 -1.25 -25.92
C THR A 350 2.40 -1.79 -27.30
N ASP A 351 3.00 -0.95 -28.14
CA ASP A 351 3.46 -1.42 -29.46
C ASP A 351 4.71 -2.35 -29.36
N GLY A 352 5.45 -2.27 -28.26
CA GLY A 352 6.64 -3.08 -28.02
C GLY A 352 6.63 -3.78 -26.66
N SER A 353 5.52 -3.86 -25.91
CA SER A 353 5.51 -4.63 -24.67
C SER A 353 4.13 -5.15 -24.30
N ASP A 354 4.12 -6.32 -23.67
CA ASP A 354 2.96 -6.98 -23.10
C ASP A 354 3.20 -7.33 -21.63
N SER A 355 2.20 -7.20 -20.79
CA SER A 355 2.29 -7.64 -19.41
C SER A 355 0.98 -8.20 -18.89
N PHE A 356 1.08 -9.27 -18.12
CA PHE A 356 -0.01 -9.92 -17.42
C PHE A 356 0.23 -9.87 -15.91
N ASN A 357 -0.82 -9.57 -15.15
CA ASN A 357 -0.77 -9.45 -13.71
C ASN A 357 -1.96 -10.17 -13.06
N LEU A 358 -1.69 -10.95 -12.03
CA LEU A 358 -2.67 -11.58 -11.17
C LEU A 358 -2.40 -11.15 -9.72
N SER A 359 -3.43 -10.71 -9.01
CA SER A 359 -3.33 -10.47 -7.57
C SER A 359 -4.46 -11.14 -6.81
N TYR A 360 -4.15 -11.59 -5.60
CA TYR A 360 -5.12 -12.15 -4.66
C TYR A 360 -4.82 -11.62 -3.25
N SER A 361 -5.87 -11.17 -2.56
CA SER A 361 -5.77 -10.68 -1.19
C SER A 361 -6.85 -11.30 -0.33
N ILE A 362 -6.50 -11.84 0.84
CA ILE A 362 -7.44 -12.42 1.79
C ILE A 362 -7.24 -11.85 3.19
N PRO A 363 -8.28 -11.29 3.82
CA PRO A 363 -8.19 -10.84 5.20
C PRO A 363 -8.21 -12.02 6.17
N PHE A 364 -7.39 -11.97 7.22
CA PHE A 364 -7.30 -13.06 8.21
C PHE A 364 -7.76 -12.64 9.61
N ASN A 365 -8.03 -11.34 9.85
CA ASN A 365 -8.53 -10.89 11.15
C ASN A 365 -9.48 -9.67 11.04
N GLY A 366 -10.06 -9.28 12.18
CA GLY A 366 -11.05 -8.19 12.27
C GLY A 366 -10.47 -6.78 12.15
N LEU A 367 -9.15 -6.60 12.17
CA LEU A 367 -8.47 -5.34 11.90
C LEU A 367 -8.07 -5.19 10.43
N ASP A 368 -8.56 -6.07 9.53
CA ASP A 368 -8.19 -6.15 8.12
C ASP A 368 -6.70 -6.49 7.89
N GLY A 369 -6.09 -7.26 8.80
CA GLY A 369 -4.84 -7.94 8.52
C GLY A 369 -5.03 -8.86 7.31
N SER A 370 -4.15 -8.79 6.30
CA SER A 370 -4.31 -9.51 5.04
C SER A 370 -3.04 -10.20 4.58
N PHE A 371 -3.23 -11.38 3.96
CA PHE A 371 -2.22 -12.00 3.11
C PHE A 371 -2.46 -11.55 1.67
N ASN A 372 -1.38 -11.20 0.99
CA ASN A 372 -1.41 -10.72 -0.39
C ASN A 372 -0.46 -11.58 -1.22
N PHE A 373 -0.92 -11.99 -2.39
CA PHE A 373 -0.13 -12.68 -3.39
C PHE A 373 -0.22 -11.94 -4.72
N ARG A 374 0.91 -11.79 -5.41
CA ARG A 374 0.96 -11.29 -6.79
C ARG A 374 1.87 -12.13 -7.64
N TYR A 375 1.47 -12.29 -8.88
CA TYR A 375 2.22 -12.90 -9.95
C TYR A 375 2.12 -12.03 -11.19
N GLY A 376 3.22 -11.84 -11.88
CA GLY A 376 3.20 -11.16 -13.16
C GLY A 376 4.26 -11.67 -14.11
N THR A 377 3.96 -11.48 -15.38
CA THR A 377 4.89 -11.72 -16.49
C THR A 377 4.87 -10.50 -17.41
N GLY A 378 5.98 -10.27 -18.08
CA GLY A 378 6.06 -9.25 -19.10
C GLY A 378 7.11 -9.60 -20.14
N SER A 379 6.80 -9.25 -21.39
CA SER A 379 7.75 -9.25 -22.49
C SER A 379 7.85 -7.86 -23.09
N SER A 380 9.01 -7.50 -23.59
CA SER A 380 9.20 -6.23 -24.27
C SER A 380 10.28 -6.33 -25.31
N ARG A 381 10.14 -5.53 -26.37
CA ARG A 381 11.09 -5.33 -27.44
C ARG A 381 11.31 -3.84 -27.64
N ILE A 382 12.54 -3.44 -27.84
CA ILE A 382 12.87 -2.05 -28.17
C ILE A 382 12.45 -1.78 -29.60
N ILE A 383 11.64 -0.75 -29.81
CA ILE A 383 11.08 -0.33 -31.09
C ILE A 383 11.53 1.08 -31.50
N GLU A 384 12.36 1.73 -30.69
CA GLU A 384 12.82 3.10 -30.92
C GLU A 384 14.13 3.10 -31.68
N PRO A 385 14.22 3.82 -32.86
CA PRO A 385 15.46 3.99 -33.58
C PRO A 385 16.51 4.75 -32.75
N PRO A 386 17.80 4.43 -32.90
CA PRO A 386 18.40 3.44 -33.83
C PRO A 386 18.44 2.01 -33.30
N PHE A 387 17.99 1.75 -32.08
CA PHE A 387 18.14 0.48 -31.38
C PHE A 387 17.10 -0.58 -31.79
N ASP A 388 16.09 -0.19 -32.56
CA ASP A 388 15.05 -1.09 -33.10
C ASP A 388 15.62 -2.20 -33.99
N GLN A 389 16.78 -1.96 -34.64
CA GLN A 389 17.47 -2.92 -35.49
C GLN A 389 18.25 -3.99 -34.70
N LEU A 390 18.48 -3.77 -33.42
CA LEU A 390 19.24 -4.68 -32.56
C LEU A 390 18.36 -5.79 -31.97
N GLU A 391 17.07 -5.80 -32.25
CA GLU A 391 16.11 -6.80 -31.75
C GLU A 391 16.30 -7.09 -30.26
N ILE A 392 16.47 -6.02 -29.47
CA ILE A 392 16.63 -6.15 -28.02
C ILE A 392 15.28 -6.56 -27.43
N GLU A 393 15.22 -7.78 -26.90
CA GLU A 393 14.05 -8.32 -26.24
C GLU A 393 14.33 -8.65 -24.78
N SER A 394 13.31 -8.55 -23.93
CA SER A 394 13.43 -8.95 -22.55
C SER A 394 12.15 -9.55 -22.03
N ASP A 395 12.28 -10.70 -21.38
CA ASP A 395 11.22 -11.42 -20.70
C ASP A 395 11.42 -11.35 -19.19
N SER A 396 10.35 -11.18 -18.46
CA SER A 396 10.42 -11.11 -17.01
C SER A 396 9.25 -11.83 -16.35
N ARG A 397 9.51 -12.31 -15.13
CA ARG A 397 8.51 -12.95 -14.28
C ARG A 397 8.78 -12.62 -12.82
N TYR A 398 7.73 -12.24 -12.09
CA TYR A 398 7.85 -11.97 -10.66
C TYR A 398 6.80 -12.68 -9.83
N TYR A 399 7.16 -12.89 -8.56
CA TYR A 399 6.30 -13.39 -7.50
C TYR A 399 6.42 -12.48 -6.29
N GLU A 400 5.31 -12.20 -5.66
CA GLU A 400 5.29 -11.40 -4.45
C GLU A 400 4.34 -12.01 -3.42
N PHE A 401 4.81 -12.13 -2.18
CA PHE A 401 4.04 -12.58 -1.03
C PHE A 401 4.12 -11.52 0.05
N GLY A 402 2.99 -11.03 0.50
CA GLY A 402 2.92 -9.97 1.49
C GLY A 402 1.99 -10.30 2.64
N ILE A 403 2.34 -9.79 3.81
CA ILE A 403 1.48 -9.72 4.98
C ILE A 403 1.36 -8.25 5.34
N ARG A 404 0.13 -7.76 5.48
CA ARG A 404 -0.16 -6.42 5.97
C ARG A 404 -1.03 -6.52 7.20
N GLN A 405 -0.61 -5.88 8.31
CA GLN A 405 -1.32 -5.89 9.58
C GLN A 405 -1.55 -4.47 10.06
N PRO A 406 -2.78 -3.93 9.99
CA PRO A 406 -3.16 -2.76 10.75
C PRO A 406 -3.01 -3.04 12.25
N ILE A 407 -2.23 -2.19 12.94
CA ILE A 407 -2.02 -2.27 14.39
C ILE A 407 -2.90 -1.26 15.12
N LEU A 408 -3.31 -0.22 14.42
CA LEU A 408 -4.31 0.76 14.85
C LEU A 408 -5.27 1.01 13.69
N ARG A 409 -6.57 0.84 13.93
CA ARG A 409 -7.61 1.22 12.99
C ARG A 409 -8.82 1.70 13.78
N ARG A 410 -9.17 2.95 13.61
CA ARG A 410 -10.25 3.58 14.39
C ARG A 410 -10.98 4.66 13.58
N SER A 411 -12.24 4.87 13.95
CA SER A 411 -13.06 5.98 13.48
C SER A 411 -13.59 6.74 14.71
N PRO A 412 -12.80 7.68 15.26
CA PRO A 412 -13.16 8.36 16.53
C PRO A 412 -14.32 9.33 16.35
N GLN A 413 -14.53 9.84 15.14
CA GLN A 413 -15.58 10.81 14.81
C GLN A 413 -16.23 10.41 13.48
N ASP A 414 -17.41 10.98 13.20
CA ASP A 414 -18.07 10.78 11.93
C ASP A 414 -17.17 11.23 10.77
N SER A 415 -17.03 10.35 9.79
CA SER A 415 -16.22 10.60 8.59
C SER A 415 -14.74 10.90 8.86
N LEU A 416 -14.17 10.46 9.98
CA LEU A 416 -12.76 10.47 10.25
C LEU A 416 -12.28 9.03 10.49
N THR A 417 -11.32 8.58 9.70
CA THR A 417 -10.62 7.31 9.92
C THR A 417 -9.13 7.55 10.15
N GLU A 418 -8.54 6.75 11.01
CA GLU A 418 -7.11 6.73 11.23
C GLU A 418 -6.63 5.29 11.28
N GLU A 419 -5.58 5.02 10.53
CA GLU A 419 -4.99 3.69 10.41
C GLU A 419 -3.47 3.77 10.50
N VAL A 420 -2.86 2.86 11.25
CA VAL A 420 -1.43 2.55 11.24
C VAL A 420 -1.28 1.09 10.92
N ALA A 421 -0.50 0.75 9.91
CA ALA A 421 -0.27 -0.61 9.50
C ALA A 421 1.22 -0.94 9.34
N LEU A 422 1.56 -2.20 9.58
CA LEU A 422 2.87 -2.78 9.29
C LEU A 422 2.73 -3.76 8.13
N GLY A 423 3.71 -3.75 7.25
CA GLY A 423 3.79 -4.67 6.11
C GLY A 423 5.11 -5.42 6.08
N LEU A 424 5.07 -6.67 5.69
CA LEU A 424 6.23 -7.48 5.36
C LEU A 424 5.99 -8.14 4.01
N THR A 425 6.86 -7.89 3.04
CA THR A 425 6.69 -8.37 1.67
C THR A 425 7.97 -9.04 1.20
N PHE A 426 7.85 -10.22 0.67
CA PHE A 426 8.89 -10.93 -0.06
C PHE A 426 8.61 -10.79 -1.55
N PHE A 427 9.60 -10.29 -2.30
CA PHE A 427 9.53 -10.09 -3.75
C PHE A 427 10.66 -10.86 -4.43
N HIS A 428 10.35 -11.59 -5.48
CA HIS A 428 11.32 -12.28 -6.31
C HIS A 428 11.01 -12.02 -7.78
N ILE A 429 12.02 -11.59 -8.54
CA ILE A 429 11.93 -11.36 -9.98
C ILE A 429 13.10 -12.04 -10.71
N ARG A 430 12.80 -12.56 -11.88
CA ARG A 430 13.77 -12.99 -12.88
C ARG A 430 13.46 -12.28 -14.19
N SER A 431 14.49 -11.67 -14.77
CA SER A 431 14.46 -11.08 -16.11
C SER A 431 15.56 -11.71 -16.95
N GLU A 432 15.33 -11.87 -18.25
CA GLU A 432 16.27 -12.38 -19.23
C GLU A 432 16.22 -11.47 -20.45
N THR A 433 17.40 -11.06 -20.95
CA THR A 433 17.51 -10.12 -22.06
C THR A 433 18.34 -10.73 -23.19
N THR A 434 17.86 -10.53 -24.42
CA THR A 434 18.54 -10.98 -25.63
C THR A 434 18.86 -9.81 -26.56
N LEU A 435 19.91 -9.94 -27.32
CA LEU A 435 20.32 -9.06 -28.41
C LEU A 435 20.43 -9.88 -29.68
N LEU A 436 19.68 -9.54 -30.74
CA LEU A 436 19.58 -10.33 -31.98
C LEU A 436 19.25 -11.82 -31.72
N GLY A 437 18.39 -12.08 -30.73
CA GLY A 437 17.99 -13.43 -30.31
C GLY A 437 19.03 -14.20 -29.47
N ILE A 438 20.18 -13.61 -29.16
CA ILE A 438 21.24 -14.22 -28.34
C ILE A 438 21.17 -13.64 -26.92
N PRO A 439 21.20 -14.49 -25.85
CA PRO A 439 21.29 -13.99 -24.47
C PRO A 439 22.47 -13.05 -24.29
N PHE A 440 22.22 -11.85 -23.75
CA PHE A 440 23.24 -10.81 -23.64
C PHE A 440 23.07 -9.97 -22.37
N PRO A 441 24.15 -9.70 -21.59
CA PRO A 441 24.11 -8.94 -20.34
C PRO A 441 23.97 -7.43 -20.58
N LEU A 442 22.83 -6.98 -21.08
CA LEU A 442 22.56 -5.57 -21.37
C LEU A 442 22.43 -4.71 -20.12
N SER A 443 22.23 -5.27 -18.95
CA SER A 443 22.04 -4.48 -17.74
C SER A 443 23.15 -4.70 -16.74
N ALA A 444 23.56 -3.64 -16.09
CA ALA A 444 24.50 -3.72 -14.99
C ALA A 444 23.99 -4.73 -13.94
N GLY A 445 24.81 -5.75 -13.64
CA GLY A 445 24.45 -6.82 -12.71
C GLY A 445 23.79 -8.04 -13.35
N ALA A 446 23.58 -8.08 -14.68
CA ALA A 446 23.16 -9.30 -15.36
C ALA A 446 24.30 -10.31 -15.46
N ASP A 447 23.95 -11.61 -15.46
CA ASP A 447 24.91 -12.70 -15.71
C ASP A 447 25.26 -12.81 -17.22
N VAL A 448 26.21 -13.66 -17.55
CA VAL A 448 26.69 -13.84 -18.95
C VAL A 448 25.57 -14.37 -19.88
N GLU A 449 24.51 -14.95 -19.33
CA GLU A 449 23.34 -15.38 -20.07
C GLU A 449 22.24 -14.29 -20.09
N GLY A 450 22.57 -13.03 -19.81
CA GLY A 450 21.64 -11.90 -19.86
C GLY A 450 20.56 -11.92 -18.78
N ARG A 451 20.73 -12.72 -17.73
CA ARG A 451 19.71 -12.88 -16.69
C ARG A 451 20.02 -12.01 -15.48
N THR A 452 18.98 -11.34 -15.00
CA THR A 452 18.98 -10.65 -13.70
C THR A 452 17.95 -11.31 -12.80
N ARG A 453 18.40 -11.72 -11.60
CA ARG A 453 17.56 -12.36 -10.61
C ARG A 453 17.70 -11.61 -9.29
N LEU A 454 16.58 -11.27 -8.69
CA LEU A 454 16.55 -10.44 -7.49
C LEU A 454 15.52 -10.94 -6.50
N SER A 455 15.94 -11.12 -5.25
CA SER A 455 15.06 -11.41 -4.11
C SER A 455 15.20 -10.31 -3.08
N VAL A 456 14.08 -9.72 -2.66
CA VAL A 456 14.03 -8.60 -1.73
C VAL A 456 13.02 -8.88 -0.62
N LEU A 457 13.41 -8.61 0.61
CA LEU A 457 12.49 -8.52 1.74
C LEU A 457 12.23 -7.04 2.06
N ARG A 458 10.95 -6.64 2.06
CA ARG A 458 10.53 -5.27 2.33
C ARG A 458 9.72 -5.20 3.62
N PHE A 459 10.12 -4.32 4.52
CA PHE A 459 9.35 -3.97 5.71
C PHE A 459 8.79 -2.57 5.57
N SER A 460 7.47 -2.42 5.69
CA SER A 460 6.79 -1.13 5.56
C SER A 460 6.03 -0.73 6.81
N GLN A 461 5.96 0.57 7.04
CA GLN A 461 5.17 1.24 8.05
C GLN A 461 4.28 2.26 7.33
N GLU A 462 3.00 2.18 7.54
CA GLU A 462 2.00 3.02 6.88
C GLU A 462 1.19 3.76 7.93
N TRP A 463 0.93 5.03 7.69
CA TRP A 463 0.00 5.84 8.43
C TRP A 463 -0.94 6.56 7.48
N THR A 464 -2.23 6.50 7.76
CA THR A 464 -3.26 7.19 7.00
C THR A 464 -4.25 7.84 7.94
N ARG A 465 -4.54 9.10 7.69
CA ARG A 465 -5.64 9.83 8.30
C ARG A 465 -6.52 10.41 7.21
N GLN A 466 -7.77 10.04 7.19
CA GLN A 466 -8.71 10.39 6.13
C GLN A 466 -10.00 10.95 6.70
N SER A 467 -10.47 12.07 6.15
CA SER A 467 -11.72 12.73 6.51
C SER A 467 -12.51 13.13 5.25
N ARG A 468 -13.60 13.88 5.43
CA ARG A 468 -14.38 14.45 4.31
C ARG A 468 -13.62 15.54 3.54
N THR A 469 -12.66 16.19 4.17
CA THR A 469 -11.97 17.36 3.60
C THR A 469 -10.48 17.16 3.42
N GLN A 470 -9.88 16.15 4.05
CA GLN A 470 -8.44 15.98 4.08
C GLN A 470 -8.05 14.49 4.07
N VAL A 471 -7.00 14.17 3.33
CA VAL A 471 -6.26 12.91 3.42
C VAL A 471 -4.80 13.23 3.70
N LEU A 472 -4.26 12.64 4.76
CA LEU A 472 -2.82 12.59 5.04
C LEU A 472 -2.41 11.13 5.01
N ALA A 473 -1.38 10.82 4.23
CA ALA A 473 -0.84 9.48 4.16
C ALA A 473 0.68 9.52 4.13
N ALA A 474 1.31 8.63 4.87
CA ALA A 474 2.75 8.47 4.90
C ALA A 474 3.12 6.98 4.86
N ARG A 475 4.22 6.68 4.19
CA ARG A 475 4.81 5.34 4.15
C ARG A 475 6.31 5.44 4.31
N SER A 476 6.86 4.57 5.16
CA SER A 476 8.29 4.32 5.30
C SER A 476 8.55 2.86 4.98
N GLN A 477 9.45 2.58 4.04
CA GLN A 477 9.77 1.22 3.60
C GLN A 477 11.28 0.99 3.65
N PHE A 478 11.67 -0.13 4.23
CA PHE A 478 13.03 -0.65 4.26
C PHE A 478 13.10 -1.88 3.36
N SER A 479 13.98 -1.85 2.38
CA SER A 479 14.21 -2.93 1.42
C SER A 479 15.56 -3.57 1.68
N PHE A 480 15.57 -4.89 1.82
CA PHE A 480 16.78 -5.70 2.06
C PHE A 480 16.93 -6.66 0.91
N GLY A 481 17.93 -6.45 0.08
CA GLY A 481 18.34 -7.39 -0.94
C GLY A 481 18.96 -8.64 -0.29
N LEU A 482 18.46 -9.83 -0.65
CA LEU A 482 18.74 -11.08 0.06
C LEU A 482 20.01 -11.81 -0.43
N GLY A 483 20.82 -11.16 -1.26
CA GLY A 483 22.05 -11.76 -1.78
C GLY A 483 21.77 -13.00 -2.63
N SER A 484 22.46 -14.11 -2.37
CA SER A 484 22.33 -15.36 -3.13
C SER A 484 21.04 -16.13 -2.92
N ALA A 485 20.09 -15.61 -2.12
CA ALA A 485 18.83 -16.31 -1.89
C ALA A 485 18.05 -16.52 -3.20
N LEU A 486 17.53 -17.73 -3.41
CA LEU A 486 16.80 -18.12 -4.62
C LEU A 486 17.58 -17.82 -5.93
N ASP A 487 18.87 -18.07 -5.91
CA ASP A 487 19.74 -17.90 -7.08
C ASP A 487 19.77 -16.44 -7.60
N SER A 488 19.66 -15.46 -6.70
CA SER A 488 19.73 -14.04 -7.05
C SER A 488 21.14 -13.63 -7.48
N SER A 489 21.22 -12.65 -8.38
CA SER A 489 22.48 -12.20 -9.01
C SER A 489 23.44 -11.64 -7.96
N LEU A 490 24.67 -12.14 -7.98
CA LEU A 490 25.80 -11.66 -7.17
C LEU A 490 26.94 -11.27 -8.10
N ASN A 491 27.47 -10.06 -7.90
CA ASN A 491 28.59 -9.52 -8.66
C ASN A 491 29.59 -8.87 -7.69
N ASP A 492 30.88 -8.94 -8.01
CA ASP A 492 31.93 -8.35 -7.17
C ASP A 492 32.08 -6.84 -7.42
N ASP A 493 32.01 -6.41 -8.69
CA ASP A 493 32.24 -5.02 -9.11
C ASP A 493 31.04 -4.30 -9.71
N ALA A 494 29.92 -5.00 -9.93
CA ALA A 494 28.68 -4.45 -10.49
C ALA A 494 27.56 -4.39 -9.44
N PRO A 495 26.45 -3.65 -9.68
CA PRO A 495 25.28 -3.74 -8.84
C PRO A 495 24.82 -5.19 -8.70
N ASP A 496 24.46 -5.58 -7.48
CA ASP A 496 23.99 -6.93 -7.18
C ASP A 496 22.77 -6.94 -6.26
N SER A 497 22.31 -8.12 -5.89
CA SER A 497 21.15 -8.30 -5.02
C SER A 497 21.43 -8.12 -3.52
N ARG A 498 22.62 -7.68 -3.13
CA ARG A 498 22.98 -7.34 -1.74
C ARG A 498 22.88 -5.82 -1.58
N PHE A 499 21.80 -5.31 -1.04
CA PHE A 499 21.65 -3.88 -0.78
C PHE A 499 20.71 -3.63 0.40
N PHE A 500 20.79 -2.44 0.93
CA PHE A 500 19.81 -1.86 1.82
C PHE A 500 19.34 -0.52 1.24
N ALA A 501 18.03 -0.35 1.14
CA ALA A 501 17.45 0.92 0.71
C ALA A 501 16.28 1.30 1.61
N TRP A 502 16.15 2.60 1.87
CA TRP A 502 14.99 3.18 2.53
C TRP A 502 14.25 4.08 1.55
N ARG A 503 12.90 3.98 1.56
CA ARG A 503 12.02 4.86 0.79
C ARG A 503 10.95 5.45 1.69
N GLY A 504 10.82 6.77 1.65
CA GLY A 504 9.81 7.55 2.36
C GLY A 504 8.87 8.23 1.40
N GLN A 505 7.56 8.07 1.61
CA GLN A 505 6.51 8.66 0.78
C GLN A 505 5.53 9.42 1.67
N PHE A 506 5.06 10.56 1.17
CA PHE A 506 4.06 11.39 1.84
C PHE A 506 3.08 11.96 0.83
N GLN A 507 1.81 12.00 1.20
CA GLN A 507 0.74 12.62 0.42
C GLN A 507 -0.18 13.42 1.33
N TRP A 508 -0.50 14.64 0.89
CA TRP A 508 -1.47 15.51 1.51
C TRP A 508 -2.47 15.98 0.46
N LEU A 509 -3.72 15.65 0.67
CA LEU A 509 -4.84 16.04 -0.16
C LEU A 509 -5.82 16.82 0.72
N GLU A 510 -6.26 17.99 0.26
CA GLU A 510 -7.15 18.86 1.03
C GLU A 510 -8.15 19.61 0.14
N LEU A 511 -9.43 19.60 0.54
CA LEU A 511 -10.45 20.45 -0.07
C LEU A 511 -10.27 21.90 0.39
N LEU A 512 -10.10 22.82 -0.56
CA LEU A 512 -9.92 24.25 -0.31
C LEU A 512 -11.27 25.01 -0.27
N GLY A 513 -12.33 24.41 0.18
CA GLY A 513 -13.64 25.05 0.30
C GLY A 513 -14.82 24.09 0.30
N GLN A 514 -16.02 24.65 0.24
CA GLN A 514 -17.24 23.84 0.20
C GLN A 514 -17.55 23.42 -1.25
N PRO A 515 -17.95 22.15 -1.49
CA PRO A 515 -18.39 21.70 -2.80
C PRO A 515 -19.58 22.52 -3.32
N ARG A 516 -19.51 22.94 -4.58
CA ARG A 516 -20.55 23.73 -5.28
C ARG A 516 -20.79 23.15 -6.67
N GLY A 517 -21.96 23.41 -7.22
CA GLY A 517 -22.34 22.98 -8.57
C GLY A 517 -23.09 21.64 -8.60
N ASN A 518 -23.29 21.13 -9.82
CA ASN A 518 -23.92 19.83 -10.08
C ASN A 518 -23.19 19.16 -11.26
N PRO A 519 -22.39 18.09 -11.05
CA PRO A 519 -22.08 17.51 -9.74
C PRO A 519 -21.32 18.48 -8.81
N PRO A 520 -21.44 18.31 -7.48
CA PRO A 520 -20.76 19.19 -6.54
C PRO A 520 -19.24 18.97 -6.61
N ALA A 521 -18.51 20.08 -6.75
CA ALA A 521 -17.04 20.06 -6.79
C ALA A 521 -16.47 21.24 -6.00
N ALA A 522 -15.32 21.05 -5.38
CA ALA A 522 -14.55 22.09 -4.68
C ALA A 522 -13.12 22.09 -5.17
N PRO A 523 -12.41 23.22 -5.08
CA PRO A 523 -10.98 23.23 -5.31
C PRO A 523 -10.28 22.26 -4.35
N LEU A 524 -9.29 21.53 -4.87
CA LEU A 524 -8.58 20.52 -4.15
C LEU A 524 -7.07 20.73 -4.31
N PHE A 525 -6.36 20.76 -3.20
CA PHE A 525 -4.91 20.78 -3.16
C PHE A 525 -4.37 19.38 -3.01
N LEU A 526 -3.34 19.03 -3.78
CA LEU A 526 -2.60 17.78 -3.65
C LEU A 526 -1.10 18.09 -3.59
N PHE A 527 -0.45 17.60 -2.56
CA PHE A 527 1.00 17.60 -2.42
C PHE A 527 1.50 16.16 -2.28
N GLN A 528 2.58 15.85 -2.97
CA GLN A 528 3.24 14.54 -2.93
C GLN A 528 4.75 14.71 -2.74
N ALA A 529 5.35 13.82 -1.97
CA ALA A 529 6.78 13.71 -1.76
C ALA A 529 7.20 12.25 -1.76
N ASP A 530 8.34 11.96 -2.38
CA ASP A 530 8.93 10.62 -2.45
C ASP A 530 10.45 10.76 -2.36
N VAL A 531 11.10 9.97 -1.51
CA VAL A 531 12.54 10.00 -1.28
C VAL A 531 13.05 8.58 -1.18
N GLN A 532 14.15 8.27 -1.85
CA GLN A 532 14.87 6.99 -1.73
C GLN A 532 16.33 7.22 -1.42
N VAL A 533 16.87 6.41 -0.50
CA VAL A 533 18.31 6.37 -0.16
C VAL A 533 18.75 4.92 -0.07
N ALA A 534 19.83 4.59 -0.79
CA ALA A 534 20.43 3.27 -0.83
C ALA A 534 21.89 3.30 -0.33
N ASP A 535 22.33 2.22 0.30
CA ASP A 535 23.69 2.09 0.85
C ASP A 535 24.75 1.84 -0.23
N ARG A 536 24.34 1.43 -1.43
CA ARG A 536 25.21 1.07 -2.55
C ARG A 536 24.47 1.15 -3.88
N PRO A 537 25.18 0.98 -5.04
CA PRO A 537 24.55 0.91 -6.36
C PRO A 537 23.48 -0.18 -6.41
N LEU A 538 22.34 0.16 -6.99
CA LEU A 538 21.19 -0.71 -7.10
C LEU A 538 21.08 -1.32 -8.50
N LEU A 539 20.57 -2.55 -8.57
CA LEU A 539 20.04 -3.08 -9.83
C LEU A 539 18.94 -2.13 -10.35
N SER A 540 18.87 -1.94 -11.66
CA SER A 540 17.92 -1.00 -12.29
C SER A 540 16.46 -1.20 -11.89
N LEU A 541 16.09 -2.41 -11.48
CA LEU A 541 14.78 -2.78 -10.94
C LEU A 541 14.43 -2.06 -9.62
N GLU A 542 15.43 -1.65 -8.84
CA GLU A 542 15.27 -0.98 -7.53
C GLU A 542 15.67 0.51 -7.58
N GLN A 543 16.17 1.00 -8.71
CA GLN A 543 16.56 2.41 -8.87
C GLN A 543 15.37 3.35 -8.82
N PHE A 544 15.60 4.57 -8.37
CA PHE A 544 14.62 5.66 -8.32
C PHE A 544 14.47 6.32 -9.68
N ALA A 545 13.26 6.37 -10.21
CA ALA A 545 12.96 6.96 -11.51
C ALA A 545 12.40 8.37 -11.39
N ILE A 546 12.90 9.28 -12.21
CA ILE A 546 12.47 10.68 -12.30
C ILE A 546 12.15 10.99 -13.75
N GLY A 547 11.05 11.70 -13.99
CA GLY A 547 10.50 12.03 -15.30
C GLY A 547 9.23 11.27 -15.64
N GLY A 548 8.33 11.90 -16.38
CA GLY A 548 7.06 11.35 -16.81
C GLY A 548 5.87 11.69 -15.90
N ALA A 549 4.72 11.13 -16.24
CA ALA A 549 3.44 11.46 -15.61
C ALA A 549 3.36 11.14 -14.12
N GLY A 550 4.16 10.19 -13.63
CA GLY A 550 4.16 9.75 -12.23
C GLY A 550 5.14 10.52 -11.33
N SER A 551 5.96 11.41 -11.88
CA SER A 551 6.93 12.21 -11.14
C SER A 551 7.04 13.62 -11.71
N VAL A 552 8.11 13.97 -12.41
CA VAL A 552 8.30 15.30 -12.99
C VAL A 552 7.70 15.32 -14.40
N ARG A 553 6.48 15.87 -14.53
CA ARG A 553 5.77 16.01 -15.82
C ARG A 553 6.51 17.00 -16.73
N GLY A 554 6.37 16.83 -18.03
CA GLY A 554 7.12 17.63 -19.00
C GLY A 554 8.39 16.96 -19.52
N TYR A 555 8.73 15.82 -18.95
CA TYR A 555 9.86 14.99 -19.38
C TYR A 555 9.39 13.60 -19.81
N ARG A 556 10.23 12.92 -20.58
CA ARG A 556 10.08 11.53 -20.94
C ARG A 556 9.93 10.67 -19.68
N GLN A 557 9.14 9.62 -19.75
CA GLN A 557 8.98 8.66 -18.67
C GLN A 557 10.32 7.99 -18.32
N ASP A 558 10.66 7.97 -17.01
CA ASP A 558 11.91 7.43 -16.48
C ASP A 558 13.17 8.08 -17.10
N ALA A 559 13.12 9.41 -17.31
CA ALA A 559 14.22 10.18 -17.92
C ALA A 559 15.53 10.08 -17.14
N LEU A 560 15.47 9.99 -15.81
CA LEU A 560 16.61 9.70 -14.95
C LEU A 560 16.31 8.45 -14.13
N LEU A 561 17.33 7.58 -14.01
CA LEU A 561 17.33 6.39 -13.16
C LEU A 561 18.56 6.45 -12.26
N THR A 562 18.35 6.46 -10.95
CA THR A 562 19.40 6.65 -9.96
C THR A 562 19.19 5.77 -8.74
N ASP A 563 20.26 5.50 -7.99
CA ASP A 563 20.15 4.70 -6.77
C ASP A 563 19.40 5.44 -5.65
N ASN A 564 19.58 6.76 -5.62
CA ASN A 564 19.00 7.68 -4.65
C ASN A 564 18.23 8.77 -5.37
N GLY A 565 17.19 9.29 -4.74
CA GLY A 565 16.47 10.41 -5.32
C GLY A 565 15.43 11.01 -4.40
N ALA A 566 14.96 12.18 -4.79
CA ALA A 566 13.85 12.87 -4.15
C ALA A 566 12.93 13.49 -5.21
N PHE A 567 11.64 13.45 -4.95
CA PHE A 567 10.60 14.00 -5.80
C PHE A 567 9.58 14.77 -4.96
N LEU A 568 9.16 15.94 -5.45
CA LEU A 568 8.11 16.77 -4.87
C LEU A 568 7.17 17.21 -5.98
N SER A 569 5.87 17.16 -5.72
CA SER A 569 4.83 17.68 -6.60
C SER A 569 3.77 18.41 -5.80
N ALA A 570 3.33 19.54 -6.32
CA ALA A 570 2.18 20.29 -5.81
C ALA A 570 1.24 20.67 -6.94
N GLU A 571 -0.05 20.35 -6.79
CA GLU A 571 -1.08 20.72 -7.75
C GLU A 571 -2.35 21.21 -7.06
N VAL A 572 -3.08 22.08 -7.76
CA VAL A 572 -4.41 22.53 -7.34
C VAL A 572 -5.41 22.17 -8.43
N ARG A 573 -6.42 21.39 -8.09
CA ARG A 573 -7.52 21.03 -8.99
C ARG A 573 -8.65 22.04 -8.82
N LEU A 574 -8.86 22.87 -9.82
CA LEU A 574 -9.83 23.96 -9.82
C LEU A 574 -11.05 23.58 -10.67
N PRO A 575 -12.22 23.29 -10.09
CA PRO A 575 -13.44 23.09 -10.86
C PRO A 575 -13.77 24.37 -11.63
N ILE A 576 -13.78 24.29 -12.97
CA ILE A 576 -14.08 25.45 -13.85
C ILE A 576 -15.50 25.40 -14.37
N PHE A 577 -16.03 24.23 -14.71
CA PHE A 577 -17.43 24.04 -15.06
C PHE A 577 -17.85 22.58 -14.88
N SER A 578 -19.15 22.33 -14.91
CA SER A 578 -19.73 20.98 -14.88
C SER A 578 -20.66 20.79 -16.07
N ILE A 579 -20.75 19.57 -16.55
CA ILE A 579 -21.67 19.13 -17.60
C ILE A 579 -22.74 18.25 -16.94
N PRO A 580 -23.90 18.84 -16.51
CA PRO A 580 -24.88 18.10 -15.73
C PRO A 580 -25.46 16.89 -16.44
N ALA A 581 -25.65 16.98 -17.76
CA ALA A 581 -26.16 15.88 -18.60
C ALA A 581 -25.27 14.63 -18.57
N LEU A 582 -23.95 14.81 -18.40
CA LEU A 582 -22.96 13.75 -18.29
C LEU A 582 -22.49 13.53 -16.84
N LYS A 583 -23.03 14.23 -15.87
CA LYS A 583 -22.56 14.26 -14.47
C LYS A 583 -21.03 14.46 -14.37
N THR A 584 -20.46 15.23 -15.28
CA THR A 584 -19.01 15.38 -15.41
C THR A 584 -18.56 16.73 -14.87
N SER A 585 -17.57 16.72 -13.98
CA SER A 585 -16.83 17.90 -13.52
C SER A 585 -15.59 18.07 -14.37
N VAL A 586 -15.36 19.30 -14.85
CA VAL A 586 -14.15 19.70 -15.58
C VAL A 586 -13.32 20.58 -14.68
N GLN A 587 -12.05 20.21 -14.50
CA GLN A 587 -11.12 20.85 -13.57
C GLN A 587 -9.88 21.29 -14.32
N LEU A 588 -9.42 22.50 -14.04
CA LEU A 588 -8.11 23.01 -14.42
C LEU A 588 -7.10 22.67 -13.34
N VAL A 589 -5.91 22.18 -13.71
CA VAL A 589 -4.92 21.64 -12.77
C VAL A 589 -3.56 22.30 -12.99
N PRO A 590 -3.30 23.52 -12.49
CA PRO A 590 -1.93 24.04 -12.41
C PRO A 590 -1.09 23.19 -11.46
N PHE A 591 0.18 22.96 -11.83
CA PHE A 591 1.10 22.15 -11.06
C PHE A 591 2.55 22.63 -11.16
N VAL A 592 3.35 22.22 -10.18
CA VAL A 592 4.82 22.33 -10.17
C VAL A 592 5.39 21.02 -9.66
N ASP A 593 6.41 20.50 -10.36
CA ASP A 593 7.11 19.29 -10.05
C ASP A 593 8.62 19.53 -9.97
N LEU A 594 9.28 18.85 -9.02
CA LEU A 594 10.73 18.90 -8.81
C LEU A 594 11.24 17.50 -8.49
N GLY A 595 12.29 17.06 -9.15
CA GLY A 595 12.95 15.78 -8.88
C GLY A 595 14.45 15.90 -8.98
N THR A 596 15.17 15.23 -8.10
CA THR A 596 16.64 15.14 -8.11
C THR A 596 17.08 13.74 -7.84
N GLY A 597 18.14 13.27 -8.52
CA GLY A 597 18.67 11.92 -8.37
C GLY A 597 20.20 11.92 -8.34
N TRP A 598 20.77 10.97 -7.60
CA TRP A 598 22.21 10.76 -7.50
C TRP A 598 22.52 9.29 -7.29
N ASN A 599 23.72 8.86 -7.68
CA ASN A 599 24.15 7.48 -7.58
C ASN A 599 25.00 7.23 -6.34
N SER A 600 25.03 5.98 -5.89
CA SER A 600 25.88 5.51 -4.82
C SER A 600 27.19 4.93 -5.38
N GLY A 601 28.26 4.99 -4.58
CA GLY A 601 29.55 4.38 -4.95
C GLY A 601 30.32 5.19 -5.99
N ARG A 602 30.79 4.53 -7.06
CA ARG A 602 31.66 5.13 -8.11
C ARG A 602 30.92 5.49 -9.39
N SER A 603 29.62 5.17 -9.49
CA SER A 603 28.81 5.52 -10.65
C SER A 603 28.66 7.04 -10.73
N ALA A 604 28.81 7.62 -11.90
CA ALA A 604 28.62 9.05 -12.11
C ALA A 604 27.15 9.44 -11.89
N ASP A 605 26.92 10.59 -11.31
CA ASP A 605 25.59 11.17 -11.24
C ASP A 605 25.14 11.62 -12.65
N PRO A 606 23.85 11.56 -12.95
CA PRO A 606 23.34 12.10 -14.21
C PRO A 606 23.59 13.63 -14.31
N ASP A 607 23.85 14.11 -15.51
CA ASP A 607 23.96 15.54 -15.80
C ASP A 607 22.90 15.94 -16.85
N PRO A 608 21.88 16.74 -16.48
CA PRO A 608 21.60 17.27 -15.15
C PRO A 608 21.05 16.19 -14.18
N SER A 609 21.38 16.33 -12.90
CA SER A 609 20.86 15.45 -11.82
C SER A 609 19.49 15.88 -11.30
N THR A 610 19.02 17.09 -11.68
CA THR A 610 17.77 17.67 -11.19
C THR A 610 16.88 18.07 -12.35
N LEU A 611 15.61 17.65 -12.29
CA LEU A 611 14.57 18.05 -13.23
C LEU A 611 13.52 18.89 -12.51
N ALA A 612 13.02 19.91 -13.16
CA ALA A 612 11.95 20.77 -12.66
C ALA A 612 10.98 21.12 -13.78
N SER A 613 9.72 21.21 -13.48
CA SER A 613 8.70 21.63 -14.43
C SER A 613 7.57 22.41 -13.77
N VAL A 614 6.92 23.23 -14.58
CA VAL A 614 5.64 23.85 -14.28
C VAL A 614 4.65 23.47 -15.38
N GLY A 615 3.38 23.41 -15.08
CA GLY A 615 2.45 23.01 -16.12
C GLY A 615 0.99 23.23 -15.78
N LEU A 616 0.16 22.83 -16.73
CA LEU A 616 -1.28 22.97 -16.66
C LEU A 616 -1.94 21.68 -17.15
N GLY A 617 -2.85 21.16 -16.34
CA GLY A 617 -3.67 20.00 -16.69
C GLY A 617 -5.13 20.35 -16.90
N LEU A 618 -5.82 19.50 -17.63
CA LEU A 618 -7.27 19.46 -17.73
C LEU A 618 -7.74 18.08 -17.28
N GLN A 619 -8.61 18.03 -16.27
CA GLN A 619 -9.15 16.78 -15.75
C GLN A 619 -10.67 16.76 -15.87
N LEU A 620 -11.19 15.65 -16.40
CA LEU A 620 -12.61 15.35 -16.45
C LEU A 620 -12.88 14.19 -15.50
N THR A 621 -13.81 14.36 -14.57
CA THR A 621 -14.18 13.32 -13.62
C THR A 621 -15.68 13.10 -13.65
N ASN A 622 -16.08 11.83 -13.86
CA ASN A 622 -17.47 11.40 -13.87
C ASN A 622 -17.67 10.31 -12.79
N PRO A 623 -18.64 10.46 -11.88
CA PRO A 623 -18.95 9.43 -10.87
C PRO A 623 -19.35 8.07 -11.45
N ASP A 624 -19.87 8.05 -12.68
CA ASP A 624 -20.28 6.81 -13.36
C ASP A 624 -19.08 6.03 -13.94
N GLY A 625 -17.83 6.45 -13.61
CA GLY A 625 -16.61 5.67 -13.83
C GLY A 625 -15.69 6.17 -14.92
N PHE A 626 -16.02 7.24 -15.65
CA PHE A 626 -15.14 7.81 -16.66
C PHE A 626 -14.23 8.89 -16.06
N ASN A 627 -12.92 8.77 -16.29
CA ASN A 627 -11.93 9.76 -15.94
C ASN A 627 -11.02 10.02 -17.14
N ALA A 628 -10.75 11.28 -17.43
CA ALA A 628 -9.80 11.69 -18.45
C ALA A 628 -8.90 12.79 -17.89
N ARG A 629 -7.63 12.74 -18.21
CA ARG A 629 -6.66 13.77 -17.82
C ARG A 629 -5.69 14.03 -18.98
N LEU A 630 -5.38 15.30 -19.18
CA LEU A 630 -4.38 15.79 -20.12
C LEU A 630 -3.51 16.80 -19.36
N ASP A 631 -2.22 16.56 -19.24
CA ASP A 631 -1.26 17.46 -18.64
C ASP A 631 -0.28 17.94 -19.70
N TRP A 632 0.04 19.23 -19.67
CA TRP A 632 1.13 19.83 -20.41
C TRP A 632 2.13 20.43 -19.43
N GLY A 633 3.29 19.77 -19.33
CA GLY A 633 4.41 20.18 -18.50
C GLY A 633 5.45 20.91 -19.35
N ILE A 634 5.93 22.05 -18.86
CA ILE A 634 7.00 22.84 -19.45
C ILE A 634 8.26 22.52 -18.67
N PRO A 635 9.25 21.83 -19.27
CA PRO A 635 10.51 21.55 -18.62
C PRO A 635 11.27 22.86 -18.35
N LEU A 636 11.81 23.01 -17.14
CA LEU A 636 12.63 24.17 -16.75
C LEU A 636 14.13 23.86 -16.84
N VAL A 637 14.49 22.59 -16.97
CA VAL A 637 15.85 22.10 -17.17
C VAL A 637 15.89 21.36 -18.49
N ASN A 638 16.83 21.71 -19.36
CA ASN A 638 16.92 21.05 -20.65
C ASN A 638 17.53 19.67 -20.52
N LEU A 639 16.84 18.67 -21.06
CA LEU A 639 17.40 17.36 -21.38
C LEU A 639 17.44 17.22 -22.89
N PRO A 640 18.52 16.64 -23.45
CA PRO A 640 18.52 16.28 -24.86
C PRO A 640 17.33 15.38 -25.17
N SER A 641 16.57 15.71 -26.19
CA SER A 641 15.35 15.00 -26.59
C SER A 641 15.32 14.83 -28.09
N SER A 642 14.81 13.67 -28.54
CA SER A 642 14.59 13.43 -29.96
C SER A 642 13.33 14.13 -30.48
N GLU A 643 12.48 14.69 -29.61
CA GLU A 643 11.19 15.31 -29.88
C GLU A 643 10.22 14.43 -30.72
N ARG A 644 10.40 13.12 -30.65
CA ARG A 644 9.64 12.16 -31.45
C ARG A 644 8.29 11.78 -30.84
N THR A 645 8.14 12.01 -29.54
CA THR A 645 6.95 11.55 -28.81
C THR A 645 6.23 12.71 -28.09
N TRP A 646 4.96 12.48 -27.75
CA TRP A 646 4.19 13.47 -26.99
C TRP A 646 4.79 13.76 -25.60
N GLN A 647 5.40 12.76 -24.96
CA GLN A 647 6.04 12.95 -23.66
C GLN A 647 7.21 13.93 -23.72
N GLU A 648 8.03 13.86 -24.77
CA GLU A 648 9.16 14.75 -25.01
C GLU A 648 8.71 16.17 -25.34
N ASN A 649 7.47 16.33 -25.84
CA ASN A 649 6.80 17.60 -26.01
C ASN A 649 6.04 18.05 -24.73
N GLY A 650 6.25 17.39 -23.62
CA GLY A 650 5.65 17.68 -22.33
C GLY A 650 4.20 17.24 -22.17
N ILE A 651 3.64 16.48 -23.10
CA ILE A 651 2.23 16.10 -23.12
C ILE A 651 2.05 14.71 -22.54
N HIS A 652 1.30 14.62 -21.42
CA HIS A 652 0.88 13.39 -20.81
C HIS A 652 -0.63 13.28 -20.78
N PHE A 653 -1.18 12.11 -21.09
CA PHE A 653 -2.62 11.90 -21.02
C PHE A 653 -2.99 10.55 -20.44
N SER A 654 -4.17 10.47 -19.86
CA SER A 654 -4.78 9.21 -19.42
C SER A 654 -6.30 9.25 -19.58
N LEU A 655 -6.85 8.13 -20.00
CA LEU A 655 -8.27 7.84 -20.04
C LEU A 655 -8.51 6.56 -19.25
N ALA A 656 -9.49 6.56 -18.37
CA ALA A 656 -9.91 5.38 -17.62
C ALA A 656 -11.43 5.29 -17.63
N PHE A 657 -11.92 4.10 -17.83
CA PHE A 657 -13.34 3.77 -17.77
C PHE A 657 -13.54 2.59 -16.82
N ASN A 658 -14.31 2.79 -15.76
CA ASN A 658 -14.62 1.79 -14.74
C ASN A 658 -16.08 1.38 -14.90
N LEU A 659 -16.32 0.09 -15.12
CA LEU A 659 -17.64 -0.52 -15.13
C LEU A 659 -17.80 -1.38 -13.88
N SER A 660 -18.74 -1.04 -13.02
CA SER A 660 -19.08 -1.82 -11.82
C SER A 660 -20.38 -2.58 -12.07
N LEU A 661 -20.34 -3.92 -12.01
CA LEU A 661 -21.42 -4.85 -12.27
C LEU A 661 -21.88 -5.55 -11.00
#